data_3ff80a59b4ebf5241dc3b2243395d500
#
_entry.id   3ff80a59b4ebf5241dc3b2243395d500
#
_cell.length_a   1.000
_cell.length_b   1.000
_cell.length_c   1.000
_cell.angle_alpha   90.00
_cell.angle_beta   90.00
_cell.angle_gamma   90.00
#
_symmetry.space_group_name_H-M   'P 1'
#
loop_
_entity.id
_entity.type
_entity.pdbx_description
1 polymer ?
#
loop_
_entity_poly.entity_id
_entity_poly.type
_entity_poly.pdbx_seq_one_letter_code
_entity_poly.pdbx_strand_id
1 'polypeptide(L)'
;MQSPKLEYFNGQFLKRDKILYRHYQENIVKSCLKKNSLVVLPTGLGKTIIGILLAVKALEKYPESRILILAPTRPLVSQHKSSCQKFLNFDKETITSFTGKIKPDKRMLLFNNSQIIISTPQIIKNDIERGRYDLKHVSLVIFDEGHRTKGNYAYNFISNEYISTCTDPLILALTASPGKDYLHIQQLCNNLFIENVIFKSYEDNDVQKYIYNIDTFLEFVNVPIKVLEINAVWYNLFEKYLRLFIEWDLMKPNKPYYSKLEFLALAQDLTLSLRYENGYESELSEEEYNDLLYYQNPKVIDIIKKNDLNIQTIYSYCSSCISILHGKDLLETQNYSLFKSFLEKIASKSSRKILSAKRITNSEHYNFIRTLLENSINEELAHPKIDKIFSIIKQETEDYNNRTILVFTQFREMAEYLKNEINNKFNEKLNVEKFIGQASKSGDIGFPQDRQIEILDEFREGKINVLIATSVAEEGLDIPNVDAIIFYEPVPSEIRLIQRRGRTGRHAPGRCYILLTRGTVDVPFHKVALRKENIMNSILLKPKNLALCDSIEREKIKFNTQLSFNQLDILKNFKDRRDREREFLVNRSVDEIIIEIDNFLESEEYKKLKEHGITSLNEIIKFDKKKLKNSLLKIKGKKPNQLKKKKVSLNKNVKTLINIIKLYGIEGTINFIKLQNLAGEEDLKDDKFYIHFNHACHLGYLRKESNLVKLVSDYE
;
A
#
# COMPACT_ATOMS: atom_id res chain seq x y z
N MET A 1 -42.27 5.89 -30.18
CA MET A 1 -40.81 6.07 -30.29
C MET A 1 -40.21 4.69 -30.42
N GLN A 2 -39.54 4.36 -31.53
CA GLN A 2 -38.83 3.09 -31.69
C GLN A 2 -37.70 3.08 -30.65
N SER A 3 -37.64 2.04 -29.83
CA SER A 3 -36.49 1.84 -28.91
C SER A 3 -35.20 1.88 -29.71
N PRO A 4 -34.15 2.60 -29.26
CA PRO A 4 -32.89 2.68 -29.97
C PRO A 4 -32.32 1.27 -30.18
N LYS A 5 -32.00 0.94 -31.41
CA LYS A 5 -31.41 -0.37 -31.79
C LYS A 5 -30.08 -0.52 -31.03
N LEU A 6 -30.01 -1.46 -30.09
CA LEU A 6 -28.79 -1.71 -29.34
C LEU A 6 -27.71 -2.26 -30.28
N GLU A 7 -26.58 -1.60 -30.32
CA GLU A 7 -25.40 -2.06 -31.07
C GLU A 7 -24.48 -2.86 -30.16
N TYR A 8 -23.80 -3.86 -30.75
CA TYR A 8 -22.91 -4.76 -30.03
C TYR A 8 -21.56 -4.87 -30.70
N PHE A 9 -20.51 -5.08 -29.89
CA PHE A 9 -19.23 -5.52 -30.43
C PHE A 9 -19.36 -6.95 -30.94
N ASN A 10 -18.96 -7.17 -32.20
CA ASN A 10 -18.95 -8.47 -32.82
C ASN A 10 -17.57 -8.75 -33.47
N GLY A 11 -17.16 -10.00 -33.54
CA GLY A 11 -15.88 -10.44 -34.08
C GLY A 11 -15.70 -11.95 -33.99
N GLN A 12 -14.68 -12.48 -34.66
CA GLN A 12 -14.41 -13.94 -34.71
C GLN A 12 -14.30 -14.58 -33.34
N PHE A 13 -13.63 -13.92 -32.39
CA PHE A 13 -13.37 -14.42 -31.05
C PHE A 13 -14.35 -13.88 -29.99
N LEU A 14 -15.38 -13.16 -30.39
CA LEU A 14 -16.43 -12.63 -29.52
C LEU A 14 -17.72 -13.44 -29.64
N LYS A 15 -18.39 -13.69 -28.56
CA LYS A 15 -19.75 -14.21 -28.58
C LYS A 15 -20.71 -13.12 -29.04
N ARG A 16 -21.57 -13.45 -29.98
CA ARG A 16 -22.52 -12.50 -30.58
C ARG A 16 -23.44 -11.90 -29.54
N ASP A 17 -23.69 -10.60 -29.67
CA ASP A 17 -24.67 -9.82 -28.87
C ASP A 17 -24.49 -9.89 -27.35
N LYS A 18 -23.22 -10.02 -26.90
CA LYS A 18 -22.89 -10.08 -25.48
C LYS A 18 -22.26 -8.81 -24.91
N ILE A 19 -21.59 -8.01 -25.73
CA ILE A 19 -20.92 -6.78 -25.31
C ILE A 19 -21.56 -5.61 -26.03
N LEU A 20 -22.27 -4.76 -25.28
CA LEU A 20 -22.85 -3.52 -25.82
C LEU A 20 -21.76 -2.61 -26.36
N TYR A 21 -21.97 -2.07 -27.55
CA TYR A 21 -21.06 -1.14 -28.18
C TYR A 21 -21.04 0.19 -27.42
N ARG A 22 -19.81 0.64 -27.13
CA ARG A 22 -19.55 1.95 -26.56
C ARG A 22 -18.40 2.61 -27.30
N HIS A 23 -18.68 3.73 -27.94
CA HIS A 23 -17.71 4.41 -28.80
C HIS A 23 -16.39 4.74 -28.11
N TYR A 24 -16.42 5.20 -26.85
CA TYR A 24 -15.19 5.50 -26.12
C TYR A 24 -14.33 4.26 -25.88
N GLN A 25 -14.93 3.08 -25.65
CA GLN A 25 -14.19 1.82 -25.49
C GLN A 25 -13.47 1.42 -26.76
N GLU A 26 -14.14 1.55 -27.90
CA GLU A 26 -13.51 1.30 -29.21
C GLU A 26 -12.30 2.24 -29.44
N ASN A 27 -12.46 3.53 -29.18
CA ASN A 27 -11.40 4.53 -29.33
C ASN A 27 -10.20 4.23 -28.43
N ILE A 28 -10.45 3.83 -27.19
CA ILE A 28 -9.39 3.42 -26.25
C ILE A 28 -8.66 2.19 -26.81
N VAL A 29 -9.38 1.16 -27.24
CA VAL A 29 -8.76 -0.05 -27.81
C VAL A 29 -7.93 0.28 -29.04
N LYS A 30 -8.44 1.12 -29.97
CA LYS A 30 -7.69 1.58 -31.16
C LYS A 30 -6.38 2.27 -30.76
N SER A 31 -6.41 3.09 -29.71
CA SER A 31 -5.22 3.80 -29.21
C SER A 31 -4.19 2.89 -28.53
N CYS A 32 -4.61 1.70 -28.06
CA CYS A 32 -3.74 0.72 -27.39
C CYS A 32 -3.09 -0.28 -28.35
N LEU A 33 -3.50 -0.38 -29.61
CA LEU A 33 -3.11 -1.48 -30.52
C LEU A 33 -1.60 -1.60 -30.81
N LYS A 34 -0.84 -0.52 -30.67
CA LYS A 34 0.57 -0.48 -31.07
C LYS A 34 1.50 0.05 -29.98
N LYS A 35 0.98 0.38 -28.82
CA LYS A 35 1.72 1.05 -27.75
C LYS A 35 1.36 0.45 -26.39
N ASN A 36 2.38 0.22 -25.59
CA ASN A 36 2.16 -0.08 -24.20
C ASN A 36 1.38 1.06 -23.54
N SER A 37 0.18 0.76 -23.08
CA SER A 37 -0.77 1.79 -22.69
C SER A 37 -1.21 1.67 -21.23
N LEU A 38 -1.23 2.80 -20.55
CA LEU A 38 -1.89 2.96 -19.26
C LEU A 38 -3.29 3.54 -19.50
N VAL A 39 -4.32 2.78 -19.18
CA VAL A 39 -5.71 3.21 -19.29
C VAL A 39 -6.24 3.49 -17.88
N VAL A 40 -6.51 4.76 -17.61
CA VAL A 40 -7.08 5.23 -16.36
C VAL A 40 -8.54 5.55 -16.56
N LEU A 41 -9.39 4.72 -15.95
CA LEU A 41 -10.84 4.83 -16.04
C LEU A 41 -11.47 4.65 -14.68
N PRO A 42 -12.44 5.48 -14.31
CA PRO A 42 -13.28 5.24 -13.14
C PRO A 42 -13.87 3.83 -13.13
N THR A 43 -14.25 3.37 -11.95
CA THR A 43 -14.93 2.07 -11.80
C THR A 43 -16.29 2.11 -12.52
N GLY A 44 -16.72 0.97 -13.09
CA GLY A 44 -17.99 0.90 -13.83
C GLY A 44 -17.90 1.24 -15.33
N LEU A 45 -16.80 1.85 -15.80
CA LEU A 45 -16.63 2.20 -17.22
C LEU A 45 -16.08 1.04 -18.09
N GLY A 46 -16.05 -0.18 -17.55
CA GLY A 46 -15.76 -1.37 -18.35
C GLY A 46 -14.28 -1.58 -18.65
N LYS A 47 -13.37 -1.32 -17.71
CA LYS A 47 -11.94 -1.68 -17.83
C LYS A 47 -11.73 -3.11 -18.32
N THR A 48 -12.44 -4.07 -17.73
CA THR A 48 -12.41 -5.49 -18.12
C THR A 48 -12.80 -5.70 -19.59
N ILE A 49 -13.82 -4.98 -20.07
CA ILE A 49 -14.26 -5.05 -21.46
C ILE A 49 -13.18 -4.54 -22.42
N ILE A 50 -12.51 -3.43 -22.09
CA ILE A 50 -11.39 -2.91 -22.88
C ILE A 50 -10.27 -3.93 -22.96
N GLY A 51 -9.92 -4.58 -21.83
CA GLY A 51 -8.94 -5.66 -21.80
C GLY A 51 -9.33 -6.83 -22.72
N ILE A 52 -10.59 -7.27 -22.67
CA ILE A 52 -11.13 -8.34 -23.52
C ILE A 52 -11.08 -7.93 -24.99
N LEU A 53 -11.52 -6.72 -25.34
CA LEU A 53 -11.51 -6.26 -26.73
C LEU A 53 -10.08 -6.14 -27.29
N LEU A 54 -9.12 -5.68 -26.47
CA LEU A 54 -7.72 -5.63 -26.89
C LEU A 54 -7.12 -7.02 -27.01
N ALA A 55 -7.49 -7.97 -26.13
CA ALA A 55 -7.08 -9.37 -26.24
C ALA A 55 -7.58 -10.01 -27.54
N VAL A 56 -8.83 -9.74 -27.93
CA VAL A 56 -9.37 -10.17 -29.23
C VAL A 56 -8.54 -9.60 -30.39
N LYS A 57 -8.21 -8.31 -30.36
CA LYS A 57 -7.38 -7.70 -31.40
C LYS A 57 -5.96 -8.26 -31.46
N ALA A 58 -5.37 -8.61 -30.32
CA ALA A 58 -4.07 -9.28 -30.27
C ALA A 58 -4.14 -10.69 -30.87
N LEU A 59 -5.18 -11.45 -30.58
CA LEU A 59 -5.40 -12.78 -31.15
C LEU A 59 -5.80 -12.75 -32.63
N GLU A 60 -6.50 -11.71 -33.11
CA GLU A 60 -6.75 -11.51 -34.53
C GLU A 60 -5.43 -11.31 -35.30
N LYS A 61 -4.44 -10.62 -34.69
CA LYS A 61 -3.11 -10.42 -35.23
C LYS A 61 -2.23 -11.68 -35.14
N TYR A 62 -2.30 -12.39 -34.02
CA TYR A 62 -1.49 -13.56 -33.70
C TYR A 62 -2.34 -14.70 -33.14
N PRO A 63 -3.04 -15.49 -34.00
CA PRO A 63 -4.01 -16.51 -33.54
C PRO A 63 -3.43 -17.58 -32.63
N GLU A 64 -2.16 -17.94 -32.81
CA GLU A 64 -1.46 -18.97 -32.03
C GLU A 64 -0.80 -18.43 -30.75
N SER A 65 -0.91 -17.14 -30.52
CA SER A 65 -0.30 -16.52 -29.34
C SER A 65 -1.15 -16.71 -28.08
N ARG A 66 -0.56 -16.30 -26.94
CA ARG A 66 -1.20 -16.34 -25.63
C ARG A 66 -1.48 -14.93 -25.13
N ILE A 67 -2.55 -14.81 -24.35
CA ILE A 67 -2.88 -13.59 -23.60
C ILE A 67 -2.68 -13.89 -22.13
N LEU A 68 -1.93 -13.03 -21.44
CA LEU A 68 -1.70 -13.11 -20.00
C LEU A 68 -2.44 -11.98 -19.29
N ILE A 69 -3.38 -12.32 -18.40
CA ILE A 69 -4.11 -11.37 -17.58
C ILE A 69 -3.66 -11.54 -16.13
N LEU A 70 -3.12 -10.48 -15.56
CA LEU A 70 -2.63 -10.46 -14.19
C LEU A 70 -3.54 -9.63 -13.31
N ALA A 71 -4.03 -10.24 -12.24
CA ALA A 71 -4.86 -9.58 -11.25
C ALA A 71 -4.33 -9.82 -9.83
N PRO A 72 -4.35 -8.81 -8.95
CA PRO A 72 -3.66 -8.88 -7.64
C PRO A 72 -4.25 -9.89 -6.67
N THR A 73 -5.52 -10.27 -6.83
CA THR A 73 -6.23 -11.15 -5.89
C THR A 73 -6.90 -12.33 -6.58
N ARG A 74 -7.08 -13.45 -5.85
CA ARG A 74 -7.77 -14.64 -6.36
C ARG A 74 -9.22 -14.36 -6.81
N PRO A 75 -10.03 -13.58 -6.10
CA PRO A 75 -11.36 -13.22 -6.57
C PRO A 75 -11.35 -12.48 -7.91
N LEU A 76 -10.43 -11.53 -8.12
CA LEU A 76 -10.28 -10.85 -9.41
C LEU A 76 -9.86 -11.80 -10.52
N VAL A 77 -8.95 -12.75 -10.24
CA VAL A 77 -8.59 -13.81 -11.19
C VAL A 77 -9.82 -14.62 -11.59
N SER A 78 -10.67 -14.99 -10.63
CA SER A 78 -11.92 -15.72 -10.90
C SER A 78 -12.90 -14.87 -11.71
N GLN A 79 -13.04 -13.60 -11.39
CA GLN A 79 -13.90 -12.64 -12.11
C GLN A 79 -13.45 -12.46 -13.57
N HIS A 80 -12.13 -12.27 -13.81
CA HIS A 80 -11.60 -12.19 -15.18
C HIS A 80 -11.85 -13.48 -15.96
N LYS A 81 -11.67 -14.65 -15.33
CA LYS A 81 -11.97 -15.94 -15.94
C LYS A 81 -13.44 -16.03 -16.35
N SER A 82 -14.35 -15.71 -15.46
CA SER A 82 -15.79 -15.72 -15.72
C SER A 82 -16.16 -14.73 -16.83
N SER A 83 -15.55 -13.54 -16.84
CA SER A 83 -15.75 -12.53 -17.88
C SER A 83 -15.25 -13.02 -19.25
N CYS A 84 -14.05 -13.59 -19.31
CA CYS A 84 -13.53 -14.18 -20.54
C CYS A 84 -14.44 -15.30 -21.06
N GLN A 85 -14.88 -16.20 -20.19
CA GLN A 85 -15.80 -17.29 -20.55
C GLN A 85 -17.18 -16.78 -20.99
N LYS A 86 -17.66 -15.66 -20.43
CA LYS A 86 -18.94 -15.03 -20.78
C LYS A 86 -18.90 -14.38 -22.15
N PHE A 87 -17.80 -13.72 -22.49
CA PHE A 87 -17.73 -12.81 -23.65
C PHE A 87 -16.97 -13.38 -24.83
N LEU A 88 -16.02 -14.29 -24.60
CA LEU A 88 -15.16 -14.83 -25.65
C LEU A 88 -15.68 -16.18 -26.19
N ASN A 89 -15.50 -16.36 -27.50
CA ASN A 89 -15.89 -17.58 -28.21
C ASN A 89 -14.69 -18.55 -28.27
N PHE A 90 -14.31 -19.06 -27.10
CA PHE A 90 -13.27 -20.07 -26.92
C PHE A 90 -13.80 -21.23 -26.09
N ASP A 91 -13.18 -22.39 -26.28
CA ASP A 91 -13.45 -23.53 -25.44
C ASP A 91 -13.04 -23.23 -23.99
N LYS A 92 -13.84 -23.65 -23.03
CA LYS A 92 -13.61 -23.38 -21.61
C LYS A 92 -12.24 -23.83 -21.12
N GLU A 93 -11.66 -24.84 -21.77
CA GLU A 93 -10.38 -25.46 -21.43
C GLU A 93 -9.20 -24.59 -21.86
N THR A 94 -9.36 -23.77 -22.90
CA THR A 94 -8.33 -22.86 -23.40
C THR A 94 -8.23 -21.56 -22.57
N ILE A 95 -9.21 -21.32 -21.66
CA ILE A 95 -9.23 -20.19 -20.71
C ILE A 95 -8.91 -20.72 -19.33
N THR A 96 -7.66 -20.58 -18.90
CA THR A 96 -7.16 -21.17 -17.65
C THR A 96 -6.82 -20.11 -16.60
N SER A 97 -7.13 -20.41 -15.34
CA SER A 97 -6.69 -19.57 -14.23
C SER A 97 -5.67 -20.31 -13.36
N PHE A 98 -4.54 -19.63 -13.07
CA PHE A 98 -3.53 -20.18 -12.17
C PHE A 98 -3.79 -19.71 -10.74
N THR A 99 -3.89 -20.68 -9.85
CA THR A 99 -4.04 -20.47 -8.41
C THR A 99 -3.03 -21.34 -7.66
N GLY A 100 -2.73 -21.00 -6.42
CA GLY A 100 -1.84 -21.82 -5.58
C GLY A 100 -2.31 -23.26 -5.34
N LYS A 101 -3.58 -23.59 -5.69
CA LYS A 101 -4.11 -24.96 -5.61
C LYS A 101 -3.63 -25.84 -6.76
N ILE A 102 -3.13 -25.27 -7.87
CA ILE A 102 -2.65 -26.03 -9.04
C ILE A 102 -1.15 -26.30 -8.87
N LYS A 103 -0.74 -27.57 -8.94
CA LYS A 103 0.67 -27.96 -8.84
C LYS A 103 1.51 -27.30 -9.95
N PRO A 104 2.77 -26.95 -9.69
CA PRO A 104 3.64 -26.25 -10.65
C PRO A 104 3.78 -26.95 -12.00
N ASP A 105 4.00 -28.28 -12.00
CA ASP A 105 4.18 -29.06 -13.23
C ASP A 105 2.91 -29.04 -14.11
N LYS A 106 1.75 -29.09 -13.46
CA LYS A 106 0.47 -28.96 -14.16
C LYS A 106 0.29 -27.56 -14.75
N ARG A 107 0.79 -26.50 -14.07
CA ARG A 107 0.73 -25.13 -14.61
C ARG A 107 1.58 -24.97 -15.87
N MET A 108 2.76 -25.61 -15.91
CA MET A 108 3.62 -25.62 -17.10
C MET A 108 2.89 -26.22 -18.31
N LEU A 109 2.22 -27.37 -18.14
CA LEU A 109 1.44 -27.98 -19.21
C LEU A 109 0.25 -27.11 -19.64
N LEU A 110 -0.47 -26.54 -18.65
CA LEU A 110 -1.60 -25.66 -18.92
C LEU A 110 -1.19 -24.38 -19.60
N PHE A 111 -0.01 -23.79 -19.25
CA PHE A 111 0.51 -22.59 -19.91
C PHE A 111 0.69 -22.83 -21.42
N ASN A 112 1.21 -23.98 -21.80
CA ASN A 112 1.46 -24.32 -23.22
C ASN A 112 0.18 -24.61 -24.01
N ASN A 113 -0.88 -25.10 -23.32
CA ASN A 113 -2.14 -25.52 -23.96
C ASN A 113 -3.26 -24.49 -23.86
N SER A 114 -3.05 -23.36 -23.18
CA SER A 114 -4.07 -22.32 -23.01
C SER A 114 -3.77 -21.11 -23.90
N GLN A 115 -4.82 -20.51 -24.46
CA GLN A 115 -4.72 -19.24 -25.18
C GLN A 115 -4.89 -18.03 -24.25
N ILE A 116 -5.71 -18.18 -23.20
CA ILE A 116 -5.92 -17.10 -22.22
C ILE A 116 -5.57 -17.63 -20.82
N ILE A 117 -4.59 -17.00 -20.23
CA ILE A 117 -4.06 -17.34 -18.91
C ILE A 117 -4.35 -16.19 -17.96
N ILE A 118 -5.06 -16.47 -16.87
CA ILE A 118 -5.38 -15.48 -15.85
C ILE A 118 -4.73 -15.91 -14.54
N SER A 119 -3.94 -15.03 -13.91
CA SER A 119 -3.18 -15.42 -12.72
C SER A 119 -2.97 -14.29 -11.74
N THR A 120 -2.64 -14.65 -10.50
CA THR A 120 -2.01 -13.68 -9.60
C THR A 120 -0.54 -13.51 -9.99
N PRO A 121 0.02 -12.30 -9.89
CA PRO A 121 1.36 -11.99 -10.38
C PRO A 121 2.45 -12.83 -9.72
N GLN A 122 2.31 -13.12 -8.42
CA GLN A 122 3.30 -13.90 -7.69
C GLN A 122 3.48 -15.32 -8.23
N ILE A 123 2.42 -15.95 -8.75
CA ILE A 123 2.51 -17.29 -9.35
C ILE A 123 3.33 -17.23 -10.63
N ILE A 124 3.05 -16.27 -11.51
CA ILE A 124 3.76 -16.10 -12.77
C ILE A 124 5.23 -15.79 -12.52
N LYS A 125 5.53 -14.83 -11.62
CA LYS A 125 6.89 -14.52 -11.20
C LYS A 125 7.63 -15.78 -10.76
N ASN A 126 7.10 -16.52 -9.79
CA ASN A 126 7.76 -17.71 -9.25
C ASN A 126 7.96 -18.83 -10.28
N ASP A 127 7.07 -18.94 -11.26
CA ASP A 127 7.17 -19.95 -12.32
C ASP A 127 8.22 -19.58 -13.36
N ILE A 128 8.33 -18.29 -13.73
CA ILE A 128 9.36 -17.77 -14.63
C ILE A 128 10.74 -17.85 -13.97
N GLU A 129 10.89 -17.40 -12.73
CA GLU A 129 12.17 -17.48 -11.99
C GLU A 129 12.71 -18.92 -11.88
N ARG A 130 11.81 -19.91 -11.91
CA ARG A 130 12.18 -21.33 -11.90
C ARG A 130 12.29 -21.96 -13.30
N GLY A 131 12.24 -21.15 -14.37
CA GLY A 131 12.39 -21.59 -15.74
C GLY A 131 11.32 -22.54 -16.27
N ARG A 132 10.09 -22.48 -15.70
CA ARG A 132 8.99 -23.38 -16.11
C ARG A 132 8.40 -23.06 -17.48
N TYR A 133 8.35 -21.78 -17.81
CA TYR A 133 7.94 -21.23 -19.11
C TYR A 133 8.48 -19.83 -19.30
N ASP A 134 8.50 -19.35 -20.53
CA ASP A 134 8.85 -17.98 -20.89
C ASP A 134 7.63 -17.24 -21.48
N LEU A 135 7.81 -15.95 -21.75
CA LEU A 135 6.76 -15.08 -22.27
C LEU A 135 6.90 -14.78 -23.78
N LYS A 136 7.77 -15.48 -24.51
CA LYS A 136 8.04 -15.23 -25.94
C LYS A 136 6.80 -15.27 -26.82
N HIS A 137 5.88 -16.19 -26.53
CA HIS A 137 4.65 -16.39 -27.30
C HIS A 137 3.42 -15.72 -26.69
N VAL A 138 3.62 -14.71 -25.81
CA VAL A 138 2.55 -13.91 -25.24
C VAL A 138 2.44 -12.62 -26.04
N SER A 139 1.33 -12.40 -26.73
CA SER A 139 1.12 -11.22 -27.57
C SER A 139 0.53 -10.02 -26.81
N LEU A 140 0.01 -10.24 -25.61
CA LEU A 140 -0.51 -9.18 -24.76
C LEU A 140 -0.42 -9.59 -23.28
N VAL A 141 0.12 -8.68 -22.46
CA VAL A 141 0.03 -8.77 -21.00
C VAL A 141 -0.86 -7.66 -20.48
N ILE A 142 -1.89 -8.03 -19.71
CA ILE A 142 -2.81 -7.11 -19.06
C ILE A 142 -2.50 -7.07 -17.57
N PHE A 143 -2.13 -5.91 -17.06
CA PHE A 143 -1.93 -5.64 -15.63
C PHE A 143 -3.17 -4.94 -15.07
N ASP A 144 -4.05 -5.69 -14.42
CA ASP A 144 -5.19 -5.10 -13.73
C ASP A 144 -4.75 -4.52 -12.37
N GLU A 145 -5.39 -3.42 -11.97
CA GLU A 145 -4.97 -2.60 -10.83
C GLU A 145 -3.47 -2.23 -10.91
N GLY A 146 -3.07 -1.66 -12.06
CA GLY A 146 -1.68 -1.31 -12.40
C GLY A 146 -0.99 -0.41 -11.37
N HIS A 147 -1.73 0.34 -10.54
CA HIS A 147 -1.20 1.17 -9.46
C HIS A 147 -0.44 0.38 -8.37
N ARG A 148 -0.56 -0.96 -8.38
CA ARG A 148 0.17 -1.84 -7.46
C ARG A 148 1.63 -2.07 -7.84
N THR A 149 2.10 -1.58 -8.97
CA THR A 149 3.50 -1.60 -9.39
C THR A 149 4.39 -0.72 -8.51
N LYS A 150 4.53 -1.05 -7.23
CA LYS A 150 5.38 -0.32 -6.28
C LYS A 150 6.43 -1.24 -5.70
N GLY A 151 7.64 -0.71 -5.46
CA GLY A 151 8.75 -1.48 -4.87
C GLY A 151 8.99 -2.80 -5.60
N ASN A 152 9.18 -3.88 -4.86
CA ASN A 152 9.45 -5.22 -5.38
C ASN A 152 8.18 -6.01 -5.80
N TYR A 153 7.08 -5.34 -6.13
CA TYR A 153 5.87 -6.04 -6.53
C TYR A 153 6.09 -6.83 -7.82
N ALA A 154 5.52 -8.03 -7.89
CA ALA A 154 5.77 -8.99 -8.97
C ALA A 154 5.46 -8.46 -10.39
N TYR A 155 4.66 -7.41 -10.54
CA TYR A 155 4.41 -6.75 -11.83
C TYR A 155 5.69 -6.22 -12.47
N ASN A 156 6.60 -5.63 -11.66
CA ASN A 156 7.87 -5.09 -12.16
C ASN A 156 8.77 -6.17 -12.76
N PHE A 157 8.86 -7.31 -12.08
CA PHE A 157 9.61 -8.45 -12.61
C PHE A 157 9.01 -8.98 -13.91
N ILE A 158 7.68 -9.17 -13.95
CA ILE A 158 6.98 -9.75 -15.10
C ILE A 158 7.05 -8.81 -16.31
N SER A 159 6.89 -7.50 -16.12
CA SER A 159 7.00 -6.52 -17.20
C SER A 159 8.39 -6.50 -17.79
N ASN A 160 9.42 -6.51 -16.95
CA ASN A 160 10.82 -6.58 -17.34
C ASN A 160 11.11 -7.85 -18.16
N GLU A 161 10.72 -9.01 -17.66
CA GLU A 161 10.91 -10.28 -18.33
C GLU A 161 10.16 -10.35 -19.67
N TYR A 162 8.93 -9.83 -19.71
CA TYR A 162 8.12 -9.81 -20.92
C TYR A 162 8.73 -8.95 -22.01
N ILE A 163 9.15 -7.74 -21.69
CA ILE A 163 9.79 -6.83 -22.64
C ILE A 163 11.11 -7.41 -23.17
N SER A 164 11.90 -8.13 -22.33
CA SER A 164 13.17 -8.72 -22.76
C SER A 164 13.04 -9.99 -23.60
N THR A 165 11.95 -10.72 -23.45
CA THR A 165 11.80 -12.05 -24.10
C THR A 165 10.88 -12.03 -25.30
N CYS A 166 9.86 -11.17 -25.32
CA CYS A 166 8.87 -11.09 -26.39
C CYS A 166 9.37 -10.18 -27.54
N THR A 167 9.20 -10.61 -28.78
CA THR A 167 9.64 -9.86 -29.98
C THR A 167 8.69 -8.71 -30.36
N ASP A 168 7.40 -8.83 -30.05
CA ASP A 168 6.39 -7.79 -30.28
C ASP A 168 5.52 -7.59 -29.02
N PRO A 169 6.11 -7.06 -27.92
CA PRO A 169 5.43 -6.95 -26.66
C PRO A 169 4.36 -5.86 -26.68
N LEU A 170 3.19 -6.20 -26.11
CA LEU A 170 2.10 -5.25 -25.88
C LEU A 170 1.63 -5.33 -24.45
N ILE A 171 1.70 -4.20 -23.73
CA ILE A 171 1.27 -4.09 -22.35
C ILE A 171 0.02 -3.20 -22.26
N LEU A 172 -0.98 -3.69 -21.53
CA LEU A 172 -2.13 -2.90 -21.13
C LEU A 172 -2.18 -2.84 -19.58
N ALA A 173 -1.96 -1.67 -19.03
CA ALA A 173 -2.16 -1.42 -17.61
C ALA A 173 -3.53 -0.77 -17.40
N LEU A 174 -4.35 -1.35 -16.52
CA LEU A 174 -5.70 -0.88 -16.18
C LEU A 174 -5.72 -0.42 -14.73
N THR A 175 -6.27 0.76 -14.46
CA THR A 175 -6.50 1.22 -13.09
C THR A 175 -7.61 2.28 -13.03
N ALA A 176 -8.20 2.46 -11.86
CA ALA A 176 -9.08 3.59 -11.60
C ALA A 176 -8.32 4.81 -11.07
N SER A 177 -7.15 4.59 -10.44
CA SER A 177 -6.30 5.64 -9.90
C SER A 177 -4.84 5.18 -9.96
N PRO A 178 -3.99 5.79 -10.79
CA PRO A 178 -2.59 5.38 -10.94
C PRO A 178 -1.68 5.87 -9.80
N GLY A 179 -2.12 6.85 -9.02
CA GLY A 179 -1.35 7.40 -7.91
C GLY A 179 -1.71 8.83 -7.57
N LYS A 180 -1.33 9.26 -6.38
CA LYS A 180 -1.70 10.55 -5.77
C LYS A 180 -0.93 11.77 -6.29
N ASP A 181 0.22 11.56 -6.96
CA ASP A 181 1.12 12.61 -7.42
C ASP A 181 1.92 12.17 -8.66
N TYR A 182 2.69 13.12 -9.18
CA TYR A 182 3.50 12.91 -10.38
C TYR A 182 4.47 11.73 -10.25
N LEU A 183 5.14 11.59 -9.12
CA LEU A 183 6.16 10.55 -8.94
C LEU A 183 5.57 9.15 -8.98
N HIS A 184 4.44 8.93 -8.34
CA HIS A 184 3.77 7.62 -8.34
C HIS A 184 3.30 7.24 -9.73
N ILE A 185 2.72 8.22 -10.47
CA ILE A 185 2.26 7.97 -11.84
C ILE A 185 3.46 7.73 -12.76
N GLN A 186 4.53 8.51 -12.62
CA GLN A 186 5.75 8.34 -13.40
C GLN A 186 6.42 6.99 -13.13
N GLN A 187 6.53 6.60 -11.86
CA GLN A 187 7.08 5.31 -11.47
C GLN A 187 6.28 4.13 -12.05
N LEU A 188 4.95 4.23 -12.05
CA LEU A 188 4.10 3.24 -12.69
C LEU A 188 4.38 3.17 -14.20
N CYS A 189 4.47 4.33 -14.88
CA CYS A 189 4.76 4.38 -16.30
C CYS A 189 6.13 3.75 -16.62
N ASN A 190 7.14 4.04 -15.81
CA ASN A 190 8.47 3.47 -16.00
C ASN A 190 8.48 1.95 -15.78
N ASN A 191 7.89 1.49 -14.69
CA ASN A 191 7.89 0.06 -14.32
C ASN A 191 7.14 -0.83 -15.32
N LEU A 192 6.14 -0.28 -16.03
CA LEU A 192 5.35 -1.00 -17.03
C LEU A 192 5.66 -0.59 -18.48
N PHE A 193 6.76 0.14 -18.71
CA PHE A 193 7.19 0.57 -20.05
C PHE A 193 6.08 1.26 -20.85
N ILE A 194 5.36 2.18 -20.21
CA ILE A 194 4.19 2.85 -20.79
C ILE A 194 4.63 3.89 -21.83
N GLU A 195 4.14 3.73 -23.06
CA GLU A 195 4.34 4.63 -24.21
C GLU A 195 3.15 5.59 -24.40
N ASN A 196 1.99 5.28 -23.82
CA ASN A 196 0.76 6.03 -24.03
C ASN A 196 -0.11 6.02 -22.76
N VAL A 197 -0.63 7.17 -22.37
CA VAL A 197 -1.56 7.31 -21.24
C VAL A 197 -2.91 7.78 -21.76
N ILE A 198 -3.94 7.03 -21.46
CA ILE A 198 -5.32 7.33 -21.83
C ILE A 198 -6.12 7.52 -20.54
N PHE A 199 -6.62 8.71 -20.35
CA PHE A 199 -7.45 9.07 -19.22
C PHE A 199 -8.85 9.43 -19.68
N LYS A 200 -9.86 8.90 -19.01
CA LYS A 200 -11.26 9.29 -19.15
C LYS A 200 -11.87 9.47 -17.77
N SER A 201 -12.63 10.52 -17.63
CA SER A 201 -13.40 10.84 -16.42
C SER A 201 -14.89 10.63 -16.64
N TYR A 202 -15.68 10.77 -15.60
CA TYR A 202 -17.15 10.81 -15.70
C TYR A 202 -17.65 12.06 -16.43
N GLU A 203 -16.84 13.10 -16.55
CA GLU A 203 -17.18 14.39 -17.16
C GLU A 203 -16.93 14.41 -18.67
N ASP A 204 -16.26 13.40 -19.22
CA ASP A 204 -16.00 13.31 -20.65
C ASP A 204 -17.30 13.11 -21.45
N ASN A 205 -17.55 13.95 -22.46
CA ASN A 205 -18.78 13.95 -23.25
C ASN A 205 -19.09 12.59 -23.91
N ASP A 206 -18.05 11.83 -24.30
CA ASP A 206 -18.21 10.50 -24.90
C ASP A 206 -18.49 9.40 -23.87
N VAL A 207 -18.28 9.69 -22.58
CA VAL A 207 -18.55 8.79 -21.46
C VAL A 207 -19.90 9.08 -20.83
N GLN A 208 -20.28 10.35 -20.66
CA GLN A 208 -21.52 10.77 -19.99
C GLN A 208 -22.78 10.09 -20.51
N LYS A 209 -22.81 9.74 -21.80
CA LYS A 209 -23.95 9.05 -22.43
C LYS A 209 -24.21 7.63 -21.88
N TYR A 210 -23.25 7.05 -21.17
CA TYR A 210 -23.27 5.65 -20.73
C TYR A 210 -23.23 5.48 -19.22
N ILE A 211 -23.32 6.57 -18.47
CA ILE A 211 -23.25 6.58 -17.02
C ILE A 211 -24.41 7.39 -16.43
N TYR A 212 -24.69 7.12 -15.18
CA TYR A 212 -25.63 7.90 -14.38
C TYR A 212 -24.86 8.76 -13.38
N ASN A 213 -25.44 9.89 -13.02
CA ASN A 213 -24.84 10.78 -12.02
C ASN A 213 -24.81 10.10 -10.65
N ILE A 214 -23.77 10.43 -9.89
CA ILE A 214 -23.64 10.07 -8.49
C ILE A 214 -23.72 11.35 -7.66
N ASP A 215 -24.85 11.53 -7.00
CA ASP A 215 -25.03 12.66 -6.10
C ASP A 215 -24.30 12.40 -4.79
N THR A 216 -23.41 13.30 -4.42
CA THR A 216 -22.59 13.16 -3.20
C THR A 216 -23.05 14.15 -2.15
N PHE A 217 -23.45 13.63 -0.99
CA PHE A 217 -23.93 14.39 0.17
C PHE A 217 -22.92 14.33 1.31
N LEU A 218 -22.52 15.50 1.82
CA LEU A 218 -21.66 15.61 2.99
C LEU A 218 -22.54 15.84 4.22
N GLU A 219 -22.55 14.85 5.10
CA GLU A 219 -23.38 14.83 6.29
C GLU A 219 -22.56 15.13 7.53
N PHE A 220 -22.75 16.30 8.12
CA PHE A 220 -21.99 16.78 9.25
C PHE A 220 -22.68 16.49 10.58
N VAL A 221 -21.92 15.96 11.53
CA VAL A 221 -22.33 15.76 12.92
C VAL A 221 -21.34 16.42 13.88
N ASN A 222 -21.77 16.68 15.12
CA ASN A 222 -20.90 17.18 16.18
C ASN A 222 -20.63 16.09 17.18
N VAL A 223 -19.44 16.10 17.78
CA VAL A 223 -19.09 15.19 18.88
C VAL A 223 -19.98 15.51 20.10
N PRO A 224 -20.58 14.50 20.77
CA PRO A 224 -21.36 14.72 21.99
C PRO A 224 -20.52 15.38 23.10
N ILE A 225 -21.14 16.25 23.90
CA ILE A 225 -20.44 16.99 24.97
C ILE A 225 -19.75 16.04 25.93
N LYS A 226 -20.42 14.96 26.31
CA LYS A 226 -19.87 13.96 27.24
C LYS A 226 -18.63 13.25 26.66
N VAL A 227 -18.64 12.98 25.37
CA VAL A 227 -17.48 12.43 24.67
C VAL A 227 -16.33 13.43 24.62
N LEU A 228 -16.62 14.74 24.45
CA LEU A 228 -15.59 15.79 24.52
C LEU A 228 -14.95 15.89 25.90
N GLU A 229 -15.73 15.75 26.99
CA GLU A 229 -15.20 15.70 28.36
C GLU A 229 -14.21 14.53 28.54
N ILE A 230 -14.60 13.33 28.12
CA ILE A 230 -13.75 12.15 28.19
C ILE A 230 -12.49 12.35 27.33
N ASN A 231 -12.66 12.91 26.13
CA ASN A 231 -11.56 13.16 25.22
C ASN A 231 -10.57 14.19 25.78
N ALA A 232 -11.04 15.23 26.47
CA ALA A 232 -10.17 16.20 27.09
C ALA A 232 -9.26 15.54 28.15
N VAL A 233 -9.81 14.69 29.00
CA VAL A 233 -9.03 13.95 30.01
C VAL A 233 -8.03 13.00 29.32
N TRP A 234 -8.45 12.32 28.27
CA TRP A 234 -7.59 11.41 27.50
C TRP A 234 -6.45 12.15 26.80
N TYR A 235 -6.73 13.33 26.22
CA TYR A 235 -5.76 14.15 25.55
C TYR A 235 -4.77 14.82 26.52
N ASN A 236 -5.17 15.15 27.75
CA ASN A 236 -4.26 15.64 28.77
C ASN A 236 -3.14 14.62 29.08
N LEU A 237 -3.45 13.32 29.03
CA LEU A 237 -2.42 12.27 29.15
C LEU A 237 -1.43 12.31 28.00
N PHE A 238 -1.91 12.55 26.77
CA PHE A 238 -1.05 12.75 25.61
C PHE A 238 -0.13 13.96 25.78
N GLU A 239 -0.68 15.11 26.20
CA GLU A 239 0.12 16.34 26.42
C GLU A 239 1.20 16.14 27.49
N LYS A 240 0.89 15.39 28.56
CA LYS A 240 1.89 15.03 29.55
C LYS A 240 3.08 14.29 28.94
N TYR A 241 2.83 13.32 28.04
CA TYR A 241 3.90 12.59 27.39
C TYR A 241 4.58 13.39 26.27
N LEU A 242 3.84 14.20 25.55
CA LEU A 242 4.38 15.08 24.53
C LEU A 242 5.42 16.06 25.10
N ARG A 243 5.19 16.60 26.30
CA ARG A 243 6.15 17.49 26.98
C ARG A 243 7.52 16.84 27.13
N LEU A 244 7.59 15.54 27.42
CA LEU A 244 8.86 14.81 27.51
C LEU A 244 9.60 14.79 26.15
N PHE A 245 8.87 14.58 25.04
CA PHE A 245 9.50 14.62 23.73
C PHE A 245 10.00 16.02 23.34
N ILE A 246 9.33 17.06 23.80
CA ILE A 246 9.75 18.44 23.60
C ILE A 246 10.99 18.75 24.46
N GLU A 247 10.99 18.34 25.72
CA GLU A 247 12.13 18.46 26.64
C GLU A 247 13.37 17.69 26.13
N TRP A 248 13.15 16.54 25.51
CA TRP A 248 14.20 15.73 24.86
C TRP A 248 14.65 16.28 23.50
N ASP A 249 14.10 17.39 23.03
CA ASP A 249 14.33 17.96 21.68
C ASP A 249 14.01 17.00 20.52
N LEU A 250 13.18 15.98 20.77
CA LEU A 250 12.73 14.99 19.77
C LEU A 250 11.50 15.48 19.00
N MET A 251 10.72 16.41 19.56
CA MET A 251 9.56 17.04 18.93
C MET A 251 9.60 18.54 19.06
N LYS A 252 9.18 19.26 18.01
CA LYS A 252 9.11 20.73 18.02
C LYS A 252 7.96 21.20 18.92
N PRO A 253 8.17 22.20 19.79
CA PRO A 253 7.10 22.80 20.57
C PRO A 253 6.13 23.61 19.69
N ASN A 254 4.97 23.96 20.26
CA ASN A 254 4.00 24.92 19.69
C ASN A 254 3.50 24.59 18.28
N LYS A 255 3.33 23.30 17.96
CA LYS A 255 2.62 22.91 16.77
C LYS A 255 1.11 22.94 17.01
N PRO A 256 0.32 23.38 16.03
CA PRO A 256 -1.14 23.40 16.15
C PRO A 256 -1.73 21.98 16.24
N TYR A 257 -0.99 20.96 15.78
CA TYR A 257 -1.42 19.55 15.79
C TYR A 257 -0.22 18.61 15.75
N TYR A 258 -0.29 17.53 16.54
CA TYR A 258 0.65 16.41 16.54
C TYR A 258 -0.04 15.16 16.04
N SER A 259 0.49 14.57 14.99
CA SER A 259 -0.10 13.40 14.36
C SER A 259 0.53 12.10 14.84
N LYS A 260 -0.21 11.00 14.78
CA LYS A 260 0.34 9.65 15.00
C LYS A 260 1.54 9.36 14.10
N LEU A 261 1.52 9.87 12.88
CA LEU A 261 2.59 9.65 11.88
C LEU A 261 3.96 10.20 12.33
N GLU A 262 3.97 11.28 13.11
CA GLU A 262 5.24 11.83 13.61
C GLU A 262 5.89 10.91 14.64
N PHE A 263 5.08 10.32 15.53
CA PHE A 263 5.58 9.34 16.51
C PHE A 263 5.95 8.01 15.86
N LEU A 264 5.23 7.58 14.82
CA LEU A 264 5.56 6.38 14.05
C LEU A 264 6.88 6.55 13.29
N ALA A 265 7.08 7.69 12.64
CA ALA A 265 8.33 8.01 11.95
C ALA A 265 9.52 8.03 12.93
N LEU A 266 9.34 8.66 14.11
CA LEU A 266 10.37 8.66 15.15
C LEU A 266 10.68 7.24 15.64
N ALA A 267 9.67 6.42 15.89
CA ALA A 267 9.85 5.03 16.32
C ALA A 267 10.58 4.19 15.28
N GLN A 268 10.28 4.38 13.98
CA GLN A 268 10.95 3.70 12.89
C GLN A 268 12.42 4.14 12.78
N ASP A 269 12.70 5.44 12.88
CA ASP A 269 14.08 5.96 12.91
C ASP A 269 14.91 5.35 14.03
N LEU A 270 14.32 5.24 15.22
CA LEU A 270 14.96 4.60 16.38
C LEU A 270 15.23 3.12 16.13
N THR A 271 14.27 2.39 15.54
CA THR A 271 14.43 0.96 15.25
C THR A 271 15.53 0.71 14.23
N LEU A 272 15.53 1.45 13.12
CA LEU A 272 16.54 1.31 12.08
C LEU A 272 17.92 1.70 12.59
N SER A 273 18.03 2.82 13.32
CA SER A 273 19.28 3.27 13.92
C SER A 273 19.85 2.25 14.89
N LEU A 274 19.00 1.62 15.72
CA LEU A 274 19.41 0.61 16.66
C LEU A 274 19.91 -0.66 15.96
N ARG A 275 19.22 -1.12 14.91
CA ARG A 275 19.66 -2.27 14.10
C ARG A 275 21.01 -1.99 13.45
N TYR A 276 21.19 -0.83 12.87
CA TYR A 276 22.42 -0.40 12.25
C TYR A 276 23.60 -0.36 13.25
N GLU A 277 23.42 0.33 14.38
CA GLU A 277 24.45 0.46 15.42
C GLU A 277 24.84 -0.89 16.07
N ASN A 278 23.93 -1.85 16.08
CA ASN A 278 24.20 -3.22 16.58
C ASN A 278 24.88 -4.14 15.57
N GLY A 279 25.17 -3.68 14.36
CA GLY A 279 25.86 -4.46 13.33
C GLY A 279 25.00 -5.55 12.67
N TYR A 280 23.66 -5.45 12.73
CA TYR A 280 22.73 -6.35 12.03
C TYR A 280 22.58 -6.02 10.53
N GLU A 281 23.58 -5.37 9.94
CA GLU A 281 23.60 -4.99 8.52
C GLU A 281 23.38 -6.20 7.58
N SER A 282 23.84 -7.38 7.98
CA SER A 282 23.71 -8.61 7.19
C SER A 282 22.33 -9.28 7.26
N GLU A 283 21.48 -8.83 8.16
CA GLU A 283 20.09 -9.34 8.35
C GLU A 283 19.03 -8.42 7.77
N LEU A 284 19.44 -7.22 7.31
CA LEU A 284 18.55 -6.29 6.65
C LEU A 284 18.29 -6.75 5.22
N SER A 285 17.05 -6.63 4.77
CA SER A 285 16.75 -6.76 3.34
C SER A 285 17.46 -5.65 2.56
N GLU A 286 17.69 -5.86 1.28
CA GLU A 286 18.30 -4.85 0.40
C GLU A 286 17.53 -3.52 0.42
N GLU A 287 16.21 -3.60 0.58
CA GLU A 287 15.31 -2.45 0.70
C GLU A 287 15.48 -1.75 2.06
N GLU A 288 15.54 -2.49 3.16
CA GLU A 288 15.82 -1.96 4.50
C GLU A 288 17.22 -1.36 4.60
N TYR A 289 18.20 -1.95 3.93
CA TYR A 289 19.56 -1.44 3.88
C TYR A 289 19.66 -0.13 3.09
N ASN A 290 18.98 -0.03 1.95
CA ASN A 290 18.89 1.19 1.15
C ASN A 290 18.11 2.28 1.89
N ASP A 291 17.06 1.93 2.60
CA ASP A 291 16.32 2.83 3.48
C ASP A 291 17.19 3.35 4.64
N LEU A 292 18.02 2.50 5.22
CA LEU A 292 18.98 2.88 6.26
C LEU A 292 20.02 3.88 5.77
N LEU A 293 20.60 3.64 4.61
CA LEU A 293 21.59 4.54 3.99
C LEU A 293 20.97 5.90 3.64
N TYR A 294 19.69 5.91 3.32
CA TYR A 294 18.95 7.10 2.91
C TYR A 294 18.35 7.87 4.09
N TYR A 295 18.00 7.15 5.18
CA TYR A 295 17.22 7.63 6.31
C TYR A 295 17.97 7.74 7.63
N GLN A 296 19.28 7.50 7.65
CA GLN A 296 20.05 7.86 8.83
C GLN A 296 19.73 9.32 9.20
N ASN A 297 18.91 9.49 10.22
CA ASN A 297 18.72 10.81 10.79
C ASN A 297 19.76 11.00 11.88
N PRO A 298 20.97 11.50 11.55
CA PRO A 298 22.06 11.67 12.51
C PRO A 298 21.60 12.55 13.68
N LYS A 299 20.62 13.43 13.43
CA LYS A 299 20.08 14.33 14.42
C LYS A 299 19.34 13.62 15.56
N VAL A 300 18.59 12.56 15.27
CA VAL A 300 17.91 11.79 16.33
C VAL A 300 18.91 11.05 17.19
N ILE A 301 19.92 10.44 16.58
CA ILE A 301 21.02 9.78 17.28
C ILE A 301 21.79 10.77 18.15
N ASP A 302 22.12 11.95 17.62
CA ASP A 302 22.85 12.98 18.36
C ASP A 302 22.03 13.51 19.55
N ILE A 303 20.72 13.70 19.39
CA ILE A 303 19.82 14.10 20.46
C ILE A 303 19.81 13.04 21.60
N ILE A 304 19.68 11.77 21.22
CA ILE A 304 19.64 10.66 22.19
C ILE A 304 20.98 10.56 22.92
N LYS A 305 22.10 10.68 22.22
CA LYS A 305 23.44 10.71 22.83
C LYS A 305 23.60 11.87 23.80
N LYS A 306 23.20 13.08 23.37
CA LYS A 306 23.33 14.32 24.16
C LYS A 306 22.55 14.24 25.47
N ASN A 307 21.36 13.64 25.43
CA ASN A 307 20.45 13.58 26.58
C ASN A 307 20.56 12.29 27.39
N ASP A 308 21.47 11.37 27.01
CA ASP A 308 21.64 10.03 27.63
C ASP A 308 20.32 9.27 27.83
N LEU A 309 19.50 9.25 26.79
CA LEU A 309 18.15 8.71 26.86
C LEU A 309 18.15 7.19 26.67
N ASN A 310 17.38 6.51 27.48
CA ASN A 310 17.14 5.09 27.33
C ASN A 310 16.15 4.83 26.18
N ILE A 311 16.59 4.05 25.17
CA ILE A 311 15.82 3.74 23.97
C ILE A 311 14.48 3.08 24.32
N GLN A 312 14.47 2.11 25.21
CA GLN A 312 13.26 1.42 25.63
C GLN A 312 12.22 2.41 26.19
N THR A 313 12.70 3.42 26.93
CA THR A 313 11.85 4.49 27.44
C THR A 313 11.22 5.29 26.31
N ILE A 314 12.01 5.72 25.32
CA ILE A 314 11.50 6.49 24.17
C ILE A 314 10.48 5.68 23.37
N TYR A 315 10.79 4.42 23.04
CA TYR A 315 9.84 3.52 22.36
C TYR A 315 8.54 3.35 23.11
N SER A 316 8.64 3.13 24.41
CA SER A 316 7.46 2.96 25.27
C SER A 316 6.58 4.22 25.26
N TYR A 317 7.17 5.42 25.29
CA TYR A 317 6.42 6.67 25.20
C TYR A 317 5.88 6.92 23.79
N CYS A 318 6.63 6.62 22.72
CA CYS A 318 6.13 6.67 21.34
C CYS A 318 4.88 5.80 21.18
N SER A 319 4.95 4.53 21.58
CA SER A 319 3.84 3.59 21.54
C SER A 319 2.65 4.06 22.39
N SER A 320 2.91 4.65 23.55
CA SER A 320 1.85 5.24 24.39
C SER A 320 1.17 6.42 23.69
N CYS A 321 1.92 7.35 23.12
CA CYS A 321 1.39 8.51 22.39
C CYS A 321 0.55 8.07 21.17
N ILE A 322 1.04 7.10 20.39
CA ILE A 322 0.30 6.53 19.26
C ILE A 322 -1.02 5.92 19.74
N SER A 323 -0.99 5.16 20.85
CA SER A 323 -2.18 4.53 21.41
C SER A 323 -3.19 5.56 21.92
N ILE A 324 -2.72 6.64 22.56
CA ILE A 324 -3.60 7.70 23.06
C ILE A 324 -4.24 8.46 21.90
N LEU A 325 -3.48 8.82 20.88
CA LEU A 325 -4.02 9.49 19.68
C LEU A 325 -4.98 8.58 18.91
N HIS A 326 -4.75 7.27 18.90
CA HIS A 326 -5.69 6.32 18.31
C HIS A 326 -6.99 6.25 19.10
N GLY A 327 -6.92 6.18 20.43
CA GLY A 327 -8.11 6.22 21.31
C GLY A 327 -8.91 7.51 21.13
N LYS A 328 -8.22 8.66 20.97
CA LYS A 328 -8.86 9.94 20.64
C LYS A 328 -9.66 9.85 19.33
N ASP A 329 -9.06 9.32 18.26
CA ASP A 329 -9.75 9.18 16.99
C ASP A 329 -10.97 8.26 17.10
N LEU A 330 -10.87 7.16 17.87
CA LEU A 330 -12.01 6.26 18.11
C LEU A 330 -13.17 6.97 18.82
N LEU A 331 -12.88 7.79 19.84
CA LEU A 331 -13.89 8.58 20.55
C LEU A 331 -14.57 9.60 19.64
N GLU A 332 -13.79 10.30 18.82
CA GLU A 332 -14.26 11.44 18.03
C GLU A 332 -14.98 11.02 16.74
N THR A 333 -14.65 9.86 16.18
CA THR A 333 -15.11 9.51 14.83
C THR A 333 -15.87 8.19 14.74
N GLN A 334 -15.75 7.31 15.76
CA GLN A 334 -16.38 5.99 15.74
C GLN A 334 -17.54 5.88 16.73
N ASN A 335 -17.30 5.26 17.85
CA ASN A 335 -18.26 5.13 18.94
C ASN A 335 -17.53 4.83 20.26
N TYR A 336 -18.14 5.20 21.38
CA TYR A 336 -17.60 4.93 22.71
C TYR A 336 -17.40 3.43 23.00
N SER A 337 -18.20 2.55 22.41
CA SER A 337 -18.07 1.09 22.59
C SER A 337 -16.75 0.56 22.03
N LEU A 338 -16.30 1.08 20.87
CA LEU A 338 -15.00 0.74 20.30
C LEU A 338 -13.85 1.28 21.16
N PHE A 339 -14.02 2.48 21.73
CA PHE A 339 -13.04 3.02 22.67
C PHE A 339 -12.97 2.19 23.95
N LYS A 340 -14.10 1.74 24.50
CA LYS A 340 -14.13 0.83 25.64
C LYS A 340 -13.41 -0.48 25.36
N SER A 341 -13.71 -1.14 24.25
CA SER A 341 -12.98 -2.34 23.77
C SER A 341 -11.47 -2.07 23.61
N PHE A 342 -11.10 -0.89 23.13
CA PHE A 342 -9.71 -0.50 23.01
C PHE A 342 -9.02 -0.35 24.38
N LEU A 343 -9.67 0.26 25.37
CA LEU A 343 -9.15 0.35 26.74
C LEU A 343 -8.97 -1.05 27.37
N GLU A 344 -9.88 -1.98 27.12
CA GLU A 344 -9.76 -3.37 27.57
C GLU A 344 -8.56 -4.08 26.93
N LYS A 345 -8.33 -3.84 25.63
CA LYS A 345 -7.13 -4.33 24.93
C LYS A 345 -5.84 -3.76 25.52
N ILE A 346 -5.81 -2.46 25.87
CA ILE A 346 -4.68 -1.85 26.57
C ILE A 346 -4.46 -2.52 27.93
N ALA A 347 -5.52 -2.74 28.71
CA ALA A 347 -5.43 -3.44 30.00
C ALA A 347 -4.89 -4.86 29.87
N SER A 348 -5.34 -5.61 28.86
CA SER A 348 -4.80 -6.94 28.55
C SER A 348 -3.31 -6.90 28.16
N LYS A 349 -2.86 -5.92 27.39
CA LYS A 349 -1.44 -5.72 27.07
C LYS A 349 -0.64 -5.35 28.35
N SER A 350 -1.20 -4.53 29.21
CA SER A 350 -0.59 -4.16 30.49
C SER A 350 -0.37 -5.37 31.40
N SER A 351 -1.34 -6.30 31.48
CA SER A 351 -1.21 -7.56 32.24
C SER A 351 -0.10 -8.46 31.69
N ARG A 352 0.18 -8.39 30.38
CA ARG A 352 1.33 -9.05 29.73
C ARG A 352 2.65 -8.30 29.91
N LYS A 353 2.70 -7.30 30.77
CA LYS A 353 3.88 -6.49 31.10
C LYS A 353 4.40 -5.59 29.99
N ILE A 354 3.61 -5.27 28.96
CA ILE A 354 3.98 -4.33 27.90
C ILE A 354 4.09 -2.92 28.49
N LEU A 355 5.27 -2.29 28.38
CA LEU A 355 5.59 -1.03 29.06
C LEU A 355 4.72 0.13 28.60
N SER A 356 4.44 0.25 27.30
CA SER A 356 3.58 1.31 26.76
C SER A 356 2.17 1.23 27.32
N ALA A 357 1.61 0.01 27.42
CA ALA A 357 0.30 -0.22 27.99
C ALA A 357 0.29 0.04 29.52
N LYS A 358 1.31 -0.40 30.24
CA LYS A 358 1.45 -0.12 31.67
C LYS A 358 1.51 1.37 31.97
N ARG A 359 2.21 2.17 31.16
CA ARG A 359 2.26 3.63 31.34
C ARG A 359 0.87 4.25 31.28
N ILE A 360 0.04 3.79 30.33
CA ILE A 360 -1.33 4.27 30.18
C ILE A 360 -2.19 3.79 31.34
N THR A 361 -2.20 2.49 31.65
CA THR A 361 -3.09 1.92 32.69
C THR A 361 -2.74 2.36 34.11
N ASN A 362 -1.50 2.72 34.38
CA ASN A 362 -1.05 3.25 35.68
C ASN A 362 -1.30 4.76 35.83
N SER A 363 -1.83 5.43 34.79
CA SER A 363 -2.14 6.86 34.89
C SER A 363 -3.47 7.10 35.59
N GLU A 364 -3.55 8.18 36.37
CA GLU A 364 -4.80 8.63 36.98
C GLU A 364 -5.87 8.93 35.92
N HIS A 365 -5.46 9.43 34.75
CA HIS A 365 -6.35 9.71 33.63
C HIS A 365 -7.08 8.45 33.14
N TYR A 366 -6.38 7.33 33.01
CA TYR A 366 -6.99 6.06 32.58
C TYR A 366 -8.05 5.59 33.58
N ASN A 367 -7.75 5.63 34.91
CA ASN A 367 -8.69 5.24 35.94
C ASN A 367 -9.91 6.15 35.98
N PHE A 368 -9.70 7.46 35.87
CA PHE A 368 -10.77 8.44 35.82
C PHE A 368 -11.70 8.23 34.60
N ILE A 369 -11.14 7.98 33.43
CA ILE A 369 -11.91 7.69 32.19
C ILE A 369 -12.74 6.42 32.38
N ARG A 370 -12.19 5.36 32.96
CA ARG A 370 -12.96 4.15 33.23
C ARG A 370 -14.18 4.46 34.11
N THR A 371 -13.98 5.19 35.18
CA THR A 371 -15.07 5.62 36.05
C THR A 371 -16.11 6.47 35.32
N LEU A 372 -15.67 7.41 34.48
CA LEU A 372 -16.57 8.21 33.63
C LEU A 372 -17.41 7.35 32.69
N LEU A 373 -16.79 6.37 32.02
CA LEU A 373 -17.50 5.46 31.12
C LEU A 373 -18.47 4.52 31.82
N GLU A 374 -18.16 4.10 33.07
CA GLU A 374 -19.02 3.25 33.88
C GLU A 374 -20.24 4.02 34.42
N ASN A 375 -20.07 5.31 34.69
CA ASN A 375 -21.12 6.17 35.26
C ASN A 375 -21.95 6.95 34.23
N SER A 376 -21.55 6.92 32.95
CA SER A 376 -22.26 7.63 31.87
C SER A 376 -23.40 6.79 31.31
N ILE A 377 -24.51 7.44 30.94
CA ILE A 377 -25.63 6.82 30.26
C ILE A 377 -25.21 6.58 28.78
N ASN A 378 -25.48 5.40 28.28
CA ASN A 378 -25.08 5.01 26.91
C ASN A 378 -25.58 6.00 25.82
N GLU A 379 -26.75 6.57 26.00
CA GLU A 379 -27.35 7.55 25.10
C GLU A 379 -26.54 8.84 24.99
N GLU A 380 -25.95 9.31 26.12
CA GLU A 380 -25.08 10.49 26.12
C GLU A 380 -23.74 10.28 25.41
N LEU A 381 -23.31 9.03 25.32
CA LEU A 381 -22.07 8.61 24.67
C LEU A 381 -22.28 8.15 23.22
N ALA A 382 -23.52 7.94 22.80
CA ALA A 382 -23.83 7.47 21.45
C ALA A 382 -23.34 8.49 20.41
N HIS A 383 -22.63 7.99 19.39
CA HIS A 383 -22.11 8.86 18.33
C HIS A 383 -23.24 9.24 17.34
N PRO A 384 -23.45 10.54 17.06
CA PRO A 384 -24.57 11.00 16.21
C PRO A 384 -24.55 10.48 14.77
N LYS A 385 -23.43 9.94 14.29
CA LYS A 385 -23.38 9.25 13.00
C LYS A 385 -24.34 8.06 12.94
N ILE A 386 -24.64 7.42 14.05
CA ILE A 386 -25.56 6.27 14.10
C ILE A 386 -26.97 6.71 13.74
N ASP A 387 -27.48 7.78 14.38
CA ASP A 387 -28.81 8.35 14.07
C ASP A 387 -28.86 8.86 12.62
N LYS A 388 -27.75 9.41 12.14
CA LYS A 388 -27.64 9.87 10.76
C LYS A 388 -27.74 8.71 9.77
N ILE A 389 -27.08 7.56 10.04
CA ILE A 389 -27.25 6.34 9.25
C ILE A 389 -28.69 5.89 9.26
N PHE A 390 -29.35 5.85 10.41
CA PHE A 390 -30.76 5.47 10.48
C PHE A 390 -31.64 6.37 9.62
N SER A 391 -31.42 7.69 9.69
CA SER A 391 -32.19 8.65 8.88
C SER A 391 -31.96 8.45 7.37
N ILE A 392 -30.70 8.20 6.95
CA ILE A 392 -30.37 7.93 5.54
C ILE A 392 -31.00 6.60 5.08
N ILE A 393 -30.83 5.52 5.85
CA ILE A 393 -31.40 4.22 5.51
C ILE A 393 -32.93 4.34 5.39
N LYS A 394 -33.58 5.01 6.35
CA LYS A 394 -35.01 5.24 6.32
C LYS A 394 -35.42 5.98 5.02
N GLN A 395 -34.76 7.11 4.73
CA GLN A 395 -35.01 7.89 3.50
C GLN A 395 -34.83 7.06 2.23
N GLU A 396 -33.81 6.19 2.18
CA GLU A 396 -33.53 5.37 1.01
C GLU A 396 -34.51 4.21 0.84
N THR A 397 -35.14 3.75 1.91
CA THR A 397 -36.02 2.57 1.89
C THR A 397 -37.51 2.90 1.96
N GLU A 398 -37.90 4.14 2.32
CA GLU A 398 -39.33 4.55 2.44
C GLU A 398 -40.10 4.42 1.13
N ASP A 399 -39.51 4.78 0.00
CA ASP A 399 -40.17 4.76 -1.30
C ASP A 399 -40.06 3.45 -2.05
N TYR A 400 -39.08 2.59 -1.69
CA TYR A 400 -38.76 1.37 -2.43
C TYR A 400 -38.16 0.29 -1.50
N ASN A 401 -38.94 -0.72 -1.16
CA ASN A 401 -38.53 -1.84 -0.29
C ASN A 401 -37.36 -2.70 -0.82
N ASN A 402 -36.95 -2.54 -2.09
CA ASN A 402 -35.92 -3.36 -2.73
C ASN A 402 -34.59 -2.62 -2.97
N ARG A 403 -34.37 -1.48 -2.33
CA ARG A 403 -33.08 -0.78 -2.48
C ARG A 403 -31.94 -1.47 -1.74
N THR A 404 -30.79 -1.42 -2.39
CA THR A 404 -29.53 -1.97 -1.86
C THR A 404 -28.63 -0.83 -1.39
N ILE A 405 -28.14 -0.96 -0.16
CA ILE A 405 -27.28 0.04 0.48
C ILE A 405 -25.96 -0.61 0.89
N LEU A 406 -24.85 0.04 0.56
CA LEU A 406 -23.51 -0.39 0.98
C LEU A 406 -22.91 0.62 1.96
N VAL A 407 -22.69 0.17 3.19
CA VAL A 407 -22.06 1.01 4.24
C VAL A 407 -20.59 0.62 4.37
N PHE A 408 -19.68 1.59 4.23
CA PHE A 408 -18.25 1.38 4.43
C PHE A 408 -17.81 1.85 5.81
N THR A 409 -17.07 0.98 6.52
CA THR A 409 -16.35 1.33 7.75
C THR A 409 -14.96 0.70 7.76
N GLN A 410 -14.00 1.27 8.50
CA GLN A 410 -12.63 0.74 8.60
C GLN A 410 -12.53 -0.41 9.61
N PHE A 411 -13.36 -0.39 10.64
CA PHE A 411 -13.26 -1.31 11.79
C PHE A 411 -14.29 -2.44 11.71
N ARG A 412 -13.84 -3.68 11.88
CA ARG A 412 -14.74 -4.85 11.92
C ARG A 412 -15.71 -4.79 13.09
N GLU A 413 -15.22 -4.34 14.24
CA GLU A 413 -16.06 -4.14 15.43
C GLU A 413 -17.17 -3.12 15.15
N MET A 414 -16.88 -2.07 14.37
CA MET A 414 -17.90 -1.12 13.96
C MET A 414 -18.89 -1.72 12.96
N ALA A 415 -18.43 -2.58 12.05
CA ALA A 415 -19.33 -3.27 11.14
C ALA A 415 -20.31 -4.20 11.88
N GLU A 416 -19.84 -4.90 12.91
CA GLU A 416 -20.69 -5.71 13.78
C GLU A 416 -21.68 -4.85 14.58
N TYR A 417 -21.18 -3.77 15.19
CA TYR A 417 -21.99 -2.83 15.94
C TYR A 417 -23.12 -2.24 15.09
N LEU A 418 -22.80 -1.72 13.91
CA LEU A 418 -23.79 -1.17 12.96
C LEU A 418 -24.81 -2.21 12.53
N LYS A 419 -24.39 -3.45 12.25
CA LYS A 419 -25.32 -4.54 11.92
C LYS A 419 -26.37 -4.73 13.00
N ASN A 420 -25.93 -4.81 14.26
CA ASN A 420 -26.83 -5.03 15.38
C ASN A 420 -27.76 -3.83 15.60
N GLU A 421 -27.24 -2.60 15.56
CA GLU A 421 -28.02 -1.38 15.78
C GLU A 421 -29.08 -1.17 14.66
N ILE A 422 -28.72 -1.42 13.41
CA ILE A 422 -29.66 -1.30 12.28
C ILE A 422 -30.76 -2.35 12.37
N ASN A 423 -30.41 -3.62 12.68
CA ASN A 423 -31.38 -4.69 12.87
C ASN A 423 -32.36 -4.34 14.02
N ASN A 424 -31.86 -3.88 15.17
CA ASN A 424 -32.67 -3.48 16.31
C ASN A 424 -33.60 -2.30 15.94
N LYS A 425 -33.10 -1.28 15.23
CA LYS A 425 -33.84 -0.08 14.89
C LYS A 425 -34.97 -0.34 13.91
N PHE A 426 -34.74 -1.19 12.93
CA PHE A 426 -35.70 -1.47 11.85
C PHE A 426 -36.52 -2.75 12.09
N ASN A 427 -36.42 -3.37 13.29
CA ASN A 427 -37.21 -4.54 13.70
C ASN A 427 -37.19 -5.67 12.66
N GLU A 428 -36.04 -6.00 12.13
CA GLU A 428 -35.81 -7.05 11.12
C GLU A 428 -36.59 -6.85 9.79
N LYS A 429 -37.13 -5.65 9.56
CA LYS A 429 -37.76 -5.34 8.27
C LYS A 429 -36.76 -5.22 7.13
N LEU A 430 -35.47 -5.02 7.46
CA LEU A 430 -34.36 -4.97 6.55
C LEU A 430 -33.36 -6.09 6.85
N ASN A 431 -32.95 -6.80 5.84
CA ASN A 431 -31.91 -7.79 5.95
C ASN A 431 -30.53 -7.09 5.91
N VAL A 432 -29.84 -7.13 7.04
CA VAL A 432 -28.53 -6.48 7.21
C VAL A 432 -27.43 -7.52 7.42
N GLU A 433 -26.38 -7.47 6.62
CA GLU A 433 -25.24 -8.37 6.80
C GLU A 433 -23.92 -7.59 6.81
N LYS A 434 -22.91 -8.14 7.49
CA LYS A 434 -21.54 -7.60 7.48
C LYS A 434 -20.70 -8.33 6.44
N PHE A 435 -19.70 -7.62 5.92
CA PHE A 435 -18.78 -8.16 4.92
C PHE A 435 -17.33 -7.81 5.29
N ILE A 436 -16.56 -8.80 5.74
CA ILE A 436 -15.23 -8.62 6.31
C ILE A 436 -14.19 -9.53 5.63
N GLY A 437 -12.90 -9.19 5.80
CA GLY A 437 -11.79 -9.94 5.21
C GLY A 437 -11.53 -11.28 5.88
N GLN A 438 -10.70 -12.10 5.22
CA GLN A 438 -10.39 -13.48 5.62
C GLN A 438 -9.46 -13.58 6.84
N ALA A 439 -8.58 -12.58 7.04
CA ALA A 439 -7.61 -12.61 8.13
C ALA A 439 -8.33 -12.66 9.49
N SER A 440 -8.00 -13.64 10.33
CA SER A 440 -8.50 -13.71 11.71
C SER A 440 -7.56 -12.95 12.63
N LYS A 441 -8.14 -12.23 13.58
CA LYS A 441 -7.44 -11.58 14.70
C LYS A 441 -7.87 -12.24 16.00
N SER A 442 -7.10 -12.05 17.07
CA SER A 442 -7.48 -12.57 18.40
C SER A 442 -8.88 -12.08 18.79
N GLY A 443 -9.83 -13.01 18.92
CA GLY A 443 -11.23 -12.72 19.23
C GLY A 443 -12.12 -12.32 18.06
N ASP A 444 -11.60 -12.25 16.82
CA ASP A 444 -12.38 -11.89 15.62
C ASP A 444 -12.02 -12.84 14.45
N ILE A 445 -12.96 -13.73 14.11
CA ILE A 445 -12.78 -14.70 13.04
C ILE A 445 -13.16 -14.04 11.71
N GLY A 446 -12.21 -13.98 10.77
CA GLY A 446 -12.45 -13.50 9.42
C GLY A 446 -13.37 -14.45 8.63
N PHE A 447 -14.00 -13.94 7.57
CA PHE A 447 -14.85 -14.76 6.73
C PHE A 447 -14.03 -15.56 5.72
N PRO A 448 -14.20 -16.89 5.64
CA PRO A 448 -13.61 -17.70 4.58
C PRO A 448 -14.15 -17.24 3.21
N GLN A 449 -13.40 -17.55 2.15
CA GLN A 449 -13.73 -17.09 0.79
C GLN A 449 -15.13 -17.56 0.34
N ASP A 450 -15.52 -18.77 0.70
CA ASP A 450 -16.81 -19.33 0.31
C ASP A 450 -17.97 -18.56 0.95
N ARG A 451 -17.84 -18.18 2.23
CA ARG A 451 -18.84 -17.32 2.90
C ARG A 451 -18.91 -15.92 2.29
N GLN A 452 -17.78 -15.36 1.86
CA GLN A 452 -17.78 -14.07 1.16
C GLN A 452 -18.54 -14.15 -0.17
N ILE A 453 -18.38 -15.24 -0.92
CA ILE A 453 -19.11 -15.45 -2.18
C ILE A 453 -20.60 -15.58 -1.92
N GLU A 454 -20.99 -16.39 -0.95
CA GLU A 454 -22.38 -16.60 -0.55
C GLU A 454 -23.10 -15.28 -0.21
N ILE A 455 -22.48 -14.45 0.64
CA ILE A 455 -23.03 -13.12 1.01
C ILE A 455 -23.19 -12.22 -0.23
N LEU A 456 -22.22 -12.22 -1.15
CA LEU A 456 -22.30 -11.39 -2.35
C LEU A 456 -23.39 -11.91 -3.32
N ASP A 457 -23.61 -13.22 -3.37
CA ASP A 457 -24.68 -13.80 -4.17
C ASP A 457 -26.06 -13.47 -3.56
N GLU A 458 -26.21 -13.60 -2.24
CA GLU A 458 -27.42 -13.19 -1.52
C GLU A 458 -27.70 -11.68 -1.69
N PHE A 459 -26.65 -10.85 -1.67
CA PHE A 459 -26.76 -9.40 -1.89
C PHE A 459 -27.16 -9.08 -3.36
N ARG A 460 -26.61 -9.83 -4.33
CA ARG A 460 -26.94 -9.71 -5.76
C ARG A 460 -28.39 -10.14 -6.04
N GLU A 461 -28.90 -11.11 -5.31
CA GLU A 461 -30.28 -11.59 -5.41
C GLU A 461 -31.29 -10.69 -4.68
N GLY A 462 -30.82 -9.64 -4.00
CA GLY A 462 -31.67 -8.71 -3.24
C GLY A 462 -32.19 -9.28 -1.91
N LYS A 463 -31.63 -10.40 -1.43
CA LYS A 463 -31.96 -10.98 -0.13
C LYS A 463 -31.38 -10.16 1.03
N ILE A 464 -30.31 -9.41 0.80
CA ILE A 464 -29.69 -8.48 1.72
C ILE A 464 -29.98 -7.06 1.23
N ASN A 465 -30.54 -6.21 2.09
CA ASN A 465 -30.83 -4.81 1.79
C ASN A 465 -29.67 -3.88 2.12
N VAL A 466 -28.99 -4.13 3.26
CA VAL A 466 -27.89 -3.31 3.75
C VAL A 466 -26.67 -4.19 3.97
N LEU A 467 -25.60 -3.94 3.22
CA LEU A 467 -24.32 -4.61 3.38
C LEU A 467 -23.32 -3.68 4.06
N ILE A 468 -22.81 -4.05 5.22
CA ILE A 468 -21.82 -3.27 5.97
C ILE A 468 -20.45 -3.86 5.73
N ALA A 469 -19.59 -3.14 5.03
CA ALA A 469 -18.34 -3.67 4.53
C ALA A 469 -17.12 -2.92 5.07
N THR A 470 -16.05 -3.66 5.31
CA THR A 470 -14.72 -3.08 5.55
C THR A 470 -13.95 -2.90 4.24
N SER A 471 -12.69 -2.53 4.30
CA SER A 471 -11.84 -2.32 3.12
C SER A 471 -11.79 -3.50 2.12
N VAL A 472 -12.19 -4.69 2.52
CA VAL A 472 -12.28 -5.86 1.63
C VAL A 472 -13.23 -5.63 0.44
N ALA A 473 -14.22 -4.76 0.60
CA ALA A 473 -15.18 -4.42 -0.45
C ALA A 473 -14.68 -3.31 -1.41
N GLU A 474 -13.51 -2.74 -1.17
CA GLU A 474 -12.93 -1.72 -2.03
C GLU A 474 -12.39 -2.31 -3.32
N GLU A 475 -11.59 -3.37 -3.22
CA GLU A 475 -10.89 -4.02 -4.33
C GLU A 475 -11.08 -5.55 -4.32
N GLY A 476 -10.97 -6.13 -5.49
CA GLY A 476 -10.79 -7.57 -5.63
C GLY A 476 -12.05 -8.41 -5.57
N LEU A 477 -13.23 -7.80 -5.44
CA LEU A 477 -14.51 -8.52 -5.40
C LEU A 477 -15.53 -7.86 -6.32
N ASP A 478 -16.34 -8.69 -6.96
CA ASP A 478 -17.46 -8.25 -7.81
C ASP A 478 -18.68 -7.92 -6.96
N ILE A 479 -18.61 -6.78 -6.28
CA ILE A 479 -19.77 -6.27 -5.56
C ILE A 479 -20.77 -5.73 -6.56
N PRO A 480 -22.04 -6.16 -6.48
CA PRO A 480 -23.10 -5.66 -7.35
C PRO A 480 -23.23 -4.14 -7.25
N ASN A 481 -23.85 -3.54 -8.26
CA ASN A 481 -24.19 -2.13 -8.20
C ASN A 481 -25.23 -1.90 -7.09
N VAL A 482 -25.03 -0.83 -6.31
CA VAL A 482 -25.93 -0.47 -5.23
C VAL A 482 -26.59 0.89 -5.50
N ASP A 483 -27.76 1.11 -4.92
CA ASP A 483 -28.51 2.36 -5.06
C ASP A 483 -27.91 3.49 -4.24
N ALA A 484 -27.41 3.17 -3.04
CA ALA A 484 -26.77 4.13 -2.17
C ALA A 484 -25.52 3.60 -1.50
N ILE A 485 -24.55 4.48 -1.27
CA ILE A 485 -23.34 4.21 -0.51
C ILE A 485 -23.25 5.17 0.67
N ILE A 486 -22.89 4.64 1.82
CA ILE A 486 -22.66 5.45 3.04
C ILE A 486 -21.22 5.23 3.49
N PHE A 487 -20.43 6.27 3.57
CA PHE A 487 -19.12 6.26 4.22
C PHE A 487 -19.32 6.66 5.68
N TYR A 488 -19.20 5.71 6.57
CA TYR A 488 -19.25 5.98 8.02
C TYR A 488 -18.13 6.94 8.45
N GLU A 489 -16.95 6.77 7.86
CA GLU A 489 -15.84 7.70 7.98
C GLU A 489 -15.11 7.89 6.62
N PRO A 490 -14.57 9.07 6.37
CA PRO A 490 -13.74 9.33 5.20
C PRO A 490 -12.38 8.61 5.34
N VAL A 491 -11.77 8.32 4.20
CA VAL A 491 -10.41 7.79 4.13
C VAL A 491 -9.49 8.81 3.44
N PRO A 492 -8.28 9.06 3.92
CA PRO A 492 -7.36 10.04 3.31
C PRO A 492 -6.65 9.48 2.05
N SER A 493 -7.39 8.72 1.22
CA SER A 493 -6.89 8.06 0.02
C SER A 493 -7.85 8.28 -1.15
N GLU A 494 -7.32 8.86 -2.23
CA GLU A 494 -8.04 9.07 -3.48
C GLU A 494 -8.45 7.73 -4.12
N ILE A 495 -7.58 6.73 -4.07
CA ILE A 495 -7.84 5.39 -4.62
C ILE A 495 -9.09 4.80 -3.96
N ARG A 496 -9.11 4.77 -2.63
CA ARG A 496 -10.23 4.20 -1.87
C ARG A 496 -11.51 5.01 -2.08
N LEU A 497 -11.42 6.35 -2.13
CA LEU A 497 -12.58 7.20 -2.40
C LEU A 497 -13.19 6.87 -3.76
N ILE A 498 -12.37 6.78 -4.81
CA ILE A 498 -12.81 6.46 -6.17
C ILE A 498 -13.39 5.05 -6.25
N GLN A 499 -12.71 4.06 -5.64
CA GLN A 499 -13.14 2.67 -5.66
C GLN A 499 -14.46 2.44 -4.92
N ARG A 500 -14.63 3.05 -3.74
CA ARG A 500 -15.88 2.97 -2.96
C ARG A 500 -17.01 3.67 -3.70
N ARG A 501 -16.80 4.91 -4.17
CA ARG A 501 -17.82 5.70 -4.89
C ARG A 501 -18.28 5.00 -6.17
N GLY A 502 -17.39 4.33 -6.87
CA GLY A 502 -17.71 3.61 -8.10
C GLY A 502 -18.48 2.29 -7.91
N ARG A 503 -19.02 2.00 -6.74
CA ARG A 503 -19.95 0.88 -6.50
C ARG A 503 -21.41 1.24 -6.78
N THR A 504 -21.72 2.52 -7.02
CA THR A 504 -23.04 3.02 -7.44
C THR A 504 -22.96 3.76 -8.76
N GLY A 505 -24.07 4.18 -9.32
CA GLY A 505 -24.14 4.98 -10.55
C GLY A 505 -23.83 4.22 -11.86
N ARG A 506 -23.87 2.87 -11.86
CA ARG A 506 -23.55 2.08 -13.07
C ARG A 506 -24.77 1.84 -13.98
N HIS A 507 -25.95 1.59 -13.40
CA HIS A 507 -27.16 1.21 -14.12
C HIS A 507 -28.34 2.12 -13.81
N ALA A 508 -28.24 2.93 -12.75
CA ALA A 508 -29.21 3.91 -12.31
C ALA A 508 -28.49 5.06 -11.60
N PRO A 509 -29.11 6.24 -11.41
CA PRO A 509 -28.57 7.32 -10.60
C PRO A 509 -28.19 6.82 -9.19
N GLY A 510 -27.00 7.14 -8.76
CA GLY A 510 -26.47 6.69 -7.48
C GLY A 510 -26.41 7.79 -6.44
N ARG A 511 -26.46 7.42 -5.16
CA ARG A 511 -26.29 8.35 -4.04
C ARG A 511 -25.11 7.93 -3.16
N CYS A 512 -24.30 8.91 -2.77
CA CYS A 512 -23.12 8.70 -1.95
C CYS A 512 -23.17 9.66 -0.75
N TYR A 513 -23.28 9.12 0.45
CA TYR A 513 -23.29 9.88 1.69
C TYR A 513 -21.97 9.73 2.41
N ILE A 514 -21.35 10.84 2.80
CA ILE A 514 -20.09 10.86 3.54
C ILE A 514 -20.33 11.50 4.89
N LEU A 515 -20.22 10.72 5.96
CA LEU A 515 -20.43 11.22 7.32
C LEU A 515 -19.13 11.85 7.83
N LEU A 516 -19.24 13.08 8.33
CA LEU A 516 -18.12 13.89 8.77
C LEU A 516 -18.38 14.44 10.18
N THR A 517 -17.49 14.15 11.11
CA THR A 517 -17.55 14.74 12.46
C THR A 517 -16.77 16.04 12.45
N ARG A 518 -17.42 17.15 12.81
CA ARG A 518 -16.80 18.47 12.86
C ARG A 518 -15.72 18.54 13.95
N GLY A 519 -14.64 19.25 13.66
CA GLY A 519 -13.53 19.44 14.61
C GLY A 519 -12.61 18.25 14.80
N THR A 520 -12.81 17.17 14.01
CA THR A 520 -12.03 15.93 14.11
C THR A 520 -11.22 15.67 12.85
N VAL A 521 -10.53 14.53 12.79
CA VAL A 521 -9.73 14.11 11.61
C VAL A 521 -10.58 13.80 10.37
N ASP A 522 -11.88 13.63 10.49
CA ASP A 522 -12.77 13.32 9.36
C ASP A 522 -12.72 14.41 8.27
N VAL A 523 -12.84 15.68 8.66
CA VAL A 523 -12.86 16.79 7.69
C VAL A 523 -11.51 16.94 6.97
N PRO A 524 -10.35 16.97 7.66
CA PRO A 524 -9.05 16.93 7.02
C PRO A 524 -8.85 15.72 6.10
N PHE A 525 -9.26 14.51 6.52
CA PHE A 525 -9.09 13.30 5.72
C PHE A 525 -9.87 13.37 4.41
N HIS A 526 -11.12 13.82 4.46
CA HIS A 526 -11.90 14.03 3.25
C HIS A 526 -11.26 15.05 2.31
N LYS A 527 -10.82 16.21 2.85
CA LYS A 527 -10.13 17.24 2.06
C LYS A 527 -8.83 16.73 1.42
N VAL A 528 -8.07 15.92 2.15
CA VAL A 528 -6.82 15.31 1.64
C VAL A 528 -7.11 14.35 0.49
N ALA A 529 -8.15 13.51 0.61
CA ALA A 529 -8.53 12.59 -0.46
C ALA A 529 -8.94 13.35 -1.74
N LEU A 530 -9.79 14.36 -1.62
CA LEU A 530 -10.19 15.21 -2.75
C LEU A 530 -9.02 15.96 -3.38
N ARG A 531 -8.12 16.52 -2.56
CA ARG A 531 -6.92 17.19 -3.08
C ARG A 531 -6.04 16.24 -3.89
N LYS A 532 -5.84 15.02 -3.41
CA LYS A 532 -5.06 13.99 -4.12
C LYS A 532 -5.74 13.59 -5.43
N GLU A 533 -7.07 13.41 -5.43
CA GLU A 533 -7.86 13.15 -6.64
C GLU A 533 -7.69 14.28 -7.67
N ASN A 534 -7.80 15.53 -7.26
CA ASN A 534 -7.61 16.69 -8.12
C ASN A 534 -6.19 16.80 -8.69
N ILE A 535 -5.16 16.55 -7.88
CA ILE A 535 -3.77 16.53 -8.34
C ILE A 535 -3.59 15.42 -9.39
N MET A 536 -4.04 14.21 -9.12
CA MET A 536 -4.01 13.09 -10.05
C MET A 536 -4.68 13.45 -11.37
N ASN A 537 -5.91 13.96 -11.34
CA ASN A 537 -6.65 14.35 -12.54
C ASN A 537 -5.91 15.43 -13.32
N SER A 538 -5.32 16.44 -12.66
CA SER A 538 -4.57 17.50 -13.32
C SER A 538 -3.33 16.99 -14.07
N ILE A 539 -2.67 15.95 -13.55
CA ILE A 539 -1.52 15.29 -14.21
C ILE A 539 -2.00 14.49 -15.42
N LEU A 540 -3.07 13.72 -15.26
CA LEU A 540 -3.61 12.84 -16.31
C LEU A 540 -4.22 13.62 -17.47
N LEU A 541 -4.74 14.82 -17.23
CA LEU A 541 -5.20 15.71 -18.30
C LEU A 541 -4.07 16.31 -19.14
N LYS A 542 -2.82 16.28 -18.63
CA LYS A 542 -1.63 16.77 -19.32
C LYS A 542 -0.55 15.69 -19.40
N PRO A 543 -0.82 14.53 -20.05
CA PRO A 543 0.10 13.39 -20.06
C PRO A 543 1.43 13.69 -20.74
N LYS A 544 1.52 14.77 -21.53
CA LYS A 544 2.78 15.23 -22.17
C LYS A 544 3.85 15.63 -21.13
N ASN A 545 3.46 15.90 -19.90
CA ASN A 545 4.41 16.21 -18.83
C ASN A 545 5.04 14.95 -18.20
N LEU A 546 4.52 13.77 -18.51
CA LEU A 546 5.11 12.50 -18.08
C LEU A 546 6.22 12.11 -19.04
N ALA A 547 7.34 11.63 -18.51
CA ALA A 547 8.39 11.01 -19.28
C ALA A 547 7.95 9.56 -19.61
N LEU A 548 7.27 9.40 -20.73
CA LEU A 548 6.83 8.09 -21.20
C LEU A 548 8.00 7.34 -21.83
N CYS A 549 7.89 6.03 -21.92
CA CYS A 549 8.86 5.21 -22.61
C CYS A 549 8.92 5.64 -24.08
N ASP A 550 10.12 5.79 -24.63
CA ASP A 550 10.30 5.96 -26.06
C ASP A 550 9.78 4.72 -26.78
N SER A 551 9.38 4.87 -28.06
CA SER A 551 8.82 3.76 -28.82
C SER A 551 9.72 2.53 -28.73
N ILE A 552 9.18 1.44 -28.20
CA ILE A 552 9.90 0.19 -28.03
C ILE A 552 10.17 -0.38 -29.43
N GLU A 553 11.45 -0.56 -29.80
CA GLU A 553 11.80 -1.32 -30.98
C GLU A 553 11.42 -2.78 -30.78
N ARG A 554 10.32 -3.19 -31.38
CA ARG A 554 9.70 -4.50 -31.15
C ARG A 554 10.45 -5.65 -31.83
N GLU A 555 11.57 -5.37 -32.51
CA GLU A 555 12.45 -6.39 -33.08
C GLU A 555 13.82 -6.52 -32.40
N LYS A 556 14.23 -5.54 -31.61
CA LYS A 556 15.54 -5.49 -30.95
C LYS A 556 15.42 -4.81 -29.57
N ILE A 557 15.05 -5.55 -28.57
CA ILE A 557 14.95 -5.00 -27.21
C ILE A 557 16.27 -5.20 -26.49
N LYS A 558 17.02 -4.10 -26.30
CA LYS A 558 18.06 -4.01 -25.29
C LYS A 558 17.45 -3.30 -24.07
N PHE A 559 17.45 -3.97 -22.93
CA PHE A 559 17.06 -3.38 -21.66
C PHE A 559 17.96 -2.18 -21.36
N ASN A 560 17.33 -1.03 -21.16
CA ASN A 560 17.87 0.04 -20.35
C ASN A 560 16.99 0.15 -19.10
N THR A 561 17.37 -0.55 -18.04
CA THR A 561 16.78 -0.43 -16.68
C THR A 561 17.17 0.90 -16.02
N GLN A 562 17.62 1.87 -16.79
CA GLN A 562 17.98 3.18 -16.30
C GLN A 562 16.72 4.03 -16.08
N LEU A 563 16.31 4.13 -14.83
CA LEU A 563 15.85 5.41 -14.31
C LEU A 563 16.93 6.42 -14.67
N SER A 564 16.67 7.34 -15.59
CA SER A 564 17.65 8.37 -15.93
C SER A 564 18.09 9.05 -14.63
N PHE A 565 19.36 9.41 -14.53
CA PHE A 565 19.94 10.04 -13.34
C PHE A 565 19.16 11.28 -12.89
N ASN A 566 18.54 12.00 -13.84
CA ASN A 566 17.62 13.10 -13.59
C ASN A 566 16.36 12.68 -12.82
N GLN A 567 15.87 11.46 -12.99
CA GLN A 567 14.70 10.95 -12.26
C GLN A 567 15.08 10.52 -10.85
N LEU A 568 16.28 9.98 -10.65
CA LEU A 568 16.84 9.73 -9.31
C LEU A 568 17.20 11.03 -8.58
N ASP A 569 17.65 12.06 -9.27
CA ASP A 569 17.90 13.39 -8.69
C ASP A 569 16.59 14.13 -8.37
N ILE A 570 15.54 13.93 -9.15
CA ILE A 570 14.19 14.41 -8.81
C ILE A 570 13.68 13.65 -7.58
N LEU A 571 13.92 12.36 -7.45
CA LEU A 571 13.64 11.58 -6.25
C LEU A 571 14.47 12.03 -5.04
N LYS A 572 15.73 12.42 -5.23
CA LYS A 572 16.61 12.99 -4.18
C LYS A 572 16.23 14.41 -3.77
N ASN A 573 15.75 15.23 -4.69
CA ASN A 573 15.32 16.61 -4.43
C ASN A 573 13.91 16.71 -3.84
N PHE A 574 13.15 15.61 -3.78
CA PHE A 574 11.89 15.59 -3.05
C PHE A 574 12.16 15.61 -1.54
N LYS A 575 12.00 16.76 -1.04
CA LYS A 575 12.37 17.29 0.26
C LYS A 575 11.78 16.59 1.47
N ASP A 576 10.96 15.58 1.39
CA ASP A 576 10.38 15.08 2.63
C ASP A 576 10.40 13.55 2.73
N ARG A 577 11.49 13.07 3.37
CA ARG A 577 11.54 11.81 4.07
C ARG A 577 10.21 11.50 4.76
N ARG A 578 9.63 12.49 5.43
CA ARG A 578 8.34 12.42 6.12
C ARG A 578 7.15 12.09 5.21
N ASP A 579 7.17 12.49 3.95
CA ASP A 579 6.04 12.22 3.05
C ASP A 579 6.05 10.76 2.55
N ARG A 580 7.22 10.14 2.40
CA ARG A 580 7.35 8.70 2.08
C ARG A 580 7.05 7.82 3.28
N GLU A 581 7.52 8.20 4.46
CA GLU A 581 7.21 7.54 5.73
C GLU A 581 5.73 7.64 6.07
N ARG A 582 5.13 8.81 5.84
CA ARG A 582 3.68 9.00 5.98
C ARG A 582 2.88 8.06 5.09
N GLU A 583 3.33 7.80 3.87
CA GLU A 583 2.64 6.88 2.96
C GLU A 583 2.77 5.43 3.38
N PHE A 584 3.95 5.02 3.80
CA PHE A 584 4.20 3.68 4.33
C PHE A 584 3.37 3.43 5.61
N LEU A 585 3.29 4.43 6.48
CA LEU A 585 2.56 4.37 7.73
C LEU A 585 1.03 4.51 7.56
N VAL A 586 0.56 5.24 6.55
CA VAL A 586 -0.88 5.37 6.23
C VAL A 586 -1.46 4.03 5.72
N ASN A 587 -0.64 3.20 5.10
CA ASN A 587 -1.08 1.92 4.54
C ASN A 587 -1.05 0.76 5.57
N ARG A 588 -0.45 0.97 6.76
CA ARG A 588 -0.46 0.02 7.87
C ARG A 588 -1.49 0.39 8.91
N SER A 589 -2.09 -0.59 9.56
CA SER A 589 -2.90 -0.32 10.73
C SER A 589 -2.01 0.15 11.89
N VAL A 590 -2.50 1.08 12.69
CA VAL A 590 -1.79 1.54 13.91
C VAL A 590 -1.48 0.36 14.83
N ASP A 591 -2.40 -0.62 14.90
CA ASP A 591 -2.21 -1.83 15.70
C ASP A 591 -1.02 -2.67 15.23
N GLU A 592 -0.81 -2.79 13.90
CA GLU A 592 0.35 -3.53 13.35
C GLU A 592 1.67 -2.87 13.72
N ILE A 593 1.73 -1.54 13.69
CA ILE A 593 2.93 -0.79 14.03
C ILE A 593 3.21 -0.82 15.54
N ILE A 594 2.17 -0.70 16.37
CA ILE A 594 2.30 -0.85 17.82
C ILE A 594 2.80 -2.25 18.18
N ILE A 595 2.25 -3.28 17.54
CA ILE A 595 2.68 -4.67 17.74
C ILE A 595 4.15 -4.86 17.33
N GLU A 596 4.58 -4.25 16.23
CA GLU A 596 5.96 -4.35 15.76
C GLU A 596 6.94 -3.69 16.74
N ILE A 597 6.60 -2.51 17.27
CA ILE A 597 7.38 -1.83 18.31
C ILE A 597 7.43 -2.66 19.60
N ASP A 598 6.28 -3.15 20.06
CA ASP A 598 6.19 -3.93 21.27
C ASP A 598 6.91 -5.29 21.14
N ASN A 599 6.79 -5.94 19.98
CA ASN A 599 7.52 -7.17 19.67
C ASN A 599 9.04 -6.96 19.65
N PHE A 600 9.52 -5.82 19.14
CA PHE A 600 10.94 -5.50 19.18
C PHE A 600 11.43 -5.35 20.62
N LEU A 601 10.70 -4.65 21.48
CA LEU A 601 11.05 -4.47 22.89
C LEU A 601 10.98 -5.78 23.70
N GLU A 602 10.19 -6.76 23.25
CA GLU A 602 10.09 -8.10 23.85
C GLU A 602 11.03 -9.12 23.19
N SER A 603 11.73 -8.73 22.11
CA SER A 603 12.58 -9.64 21.36
C SER A 603 13.71 -10.21 22.23
N GLU A 604 14.11 -11.46 21.95
CA GLU A 604 15.28 -12.10 22.52
C GLU A 604 16.56 -11.28 22.29
N GLU A 605 16.62 -10.54 21.19
CA GLU A 605 17.71 -9.67 20.81
C GLU A 605 17.84 -8.48 21.76
N TYR A 606 16.73 -7.81 22.03
CA TYR A 606 16.72 -6.70 22.97
C TYR A 606 16.95 -7.16 24.42
N LYS A 607 16.40 -8.30 24.82
CA LYS A 607 16.66 -8.92 26.13
C LYS A 607 18.15 -9.24 26.30
N LYS A 608 18.79 -9.83 25.29
CA LYS A 608 20.23 -10.13 25.29
C LYS A 608 21.10 -8.89 25.39
N LEU A 609 20.72 -7.79 24.72
CA LEU A 609 21.40 -6.50 24.84
C LEU A 609 21.30 -5.95 26.26
N LYS A 610 20.11 -6.05 26.88
CA LYS A 610 19.85 -5.59 28.24
C LYS A 610 20.62 -6.42 29.30
N GLU A 611 20.70 -7.74 29.14
CA GLU A 611 21.49 -8.64 30.02
C GLU A 611 22.97 -8.31 30.01
N HIS A 612 23.48 -7.70 28.93
CA HIS A 612 24.86 -7.25 28.80
C HIS A 612 25.07 -5.79 29.24
N GLY A 613 24.10 -5.21 29.94
CA GLY A 613 24.17 -3.84 30.47
C GLY A 613 24.00 -2.75 29.40
N ILE A 614 23.54 -3.10 28.20
CA ILE A 614 23.34 -2.18 27.08
C ILE A 614 21.88 -1.74 27.13
N THR A 615 21.60 -0.68 27.86
CA THR A 615 20.23 -0.18 28.09
C THR A 615 19.96 1.18 27.45
N SER A 616 21.01 1.86 26.96
CA SER A 616 20.89 3.13 26.26
C SER A 616 21.63 3.13 24.93
N LEU A 617 21.21 3.97 24.01
CA LEU A 617 21.89 4.13 22.72
C LEU A 617 23.31 4.62 22.90
N ASN A 618 23.58 5.44 23.92
CA ASN A 618 24.92 5.88 24.27
C ASN A 618 25.84 4.73 24.71
N GLU A 619 25.31 3.75 25.41
CA GLU A 619 26.07 2.53 25.75
C GLU A 619 26.34 1.68 24.52
N ILE A 620 25.34 1.55 23.63
CA ILE A 620 25.48 0.82 22.36
C ILE A 620 26.54 1.47 21.48
N ILE A 621 26.57 2.80 21.39
CA ILE A 621 27.53 3.54 20.56
C ILE A 621 28.94 3.56 21.15
N LYS A 622 29.09 3.60 22.49
CA LYS A 622 30.38 3.49 23.18
C LYS A 622 30.98 2.08 23.10
N PHE A 623 30.14 1.08 22.83
CA PHE A 623 30.60 -0.27 22.61
C PHE A 623 31.28 -0.35 21.24
N ASP A 624 32.63 -0.51 21.25
CA ASP A 624 33.40 -0.73 20.03
C ASP A 624 32.76 -1.90 19.25
N LYS A 625 32.45 -1.70 17.94
CA LYS A 625 31.89 -2.73 17.04
C LYS A 625 32.54 -4.11 17.22
N LYS A 626 33.83 -4.14 17.58
CA LYS A 626 34.59 -5.34 17.85
C LYS A 626 34.21 -6.02 19.18
N LYS A 627 33.89 -5.25 20.22
CA LYS A 627 33.43 -5.75 21.52
C LYS A 627 32.02 -6.27 21.45
N LEU A 628 31.12 -5.56 20.75
CA LEU A 628 29.75 -5.97 20.50
C LEU A 628 29.71 -7.29 19.72
N LYS A 629 30.47 -7.40 18.65
CA LYS A 629 30.61 -8.64 17.87
C LYS A 629 31.13 -9.80 18.70
N ASN A 630 32.10 -9.56 19.60
CA ASN A 630 32.62 -10.57 20.50
C ASN A 630 31.59 -10.97 21.58
N SER A 631 30.79 -10.03 22.06
CA SER A 631 29.74 -10.30 23.05
C SER A 631 28.58 -11.10 22.42
N LEU A 632 28.16 -10.74 21.23
CA LEU A 632 27.14 -11.49 20.47
C LEU A 632 27.59 -12.90 20.08
N LEU A 633 28.90 -13.08 19.79
CA LEU A 633 29.50 -14.41 19.54
C LEU A 633 29.53 -15.28 20.79
N LYS A 634 29.76 -14.68 21.97
CA LYS A 634 29.68 -15.40 23.27
C LYS A 634 28.22 -15.84 23.54
N ILE A 635 27.24 -14.99 23.25
CA ILE A 635 25.83 -15.31 23.39
C ILE A 635 25.44 -16.49 22.49
N LYS A 636 26.02 -16.58 21.28
CA LYS A 636 25.80 -17.70 20.34
C LYS A 636 26.62 -18.96 20.67
N GLY A 637 27.27 -19.01 21.84
CA GLY A 637 28.01 -20.18 22.32
C GLY A 637 29.34 -20.48 21.59
N LYS A 638 29.88 -19.53 20.81
CA LYS A 638 31.16 -19.67 20.12
C LYS A 638 32.28 -19.01 20.90
N LYS A 639 33.34 -19.79 21.24
CA LYS A 639 34.53 -19.27 21.93
C LYS A 639 35.23 -18.20 21.08
N PRO A 640 35.69 -17.07 21.67
CA PRO A 640 36.30 -15.95 20.93
C PRO A 640 37.58 -16.29 20.16
N ASN A 641 38.31 -17.33 20.57
CA ASN A 641 39.60 -17.66 19.99
C ASN A 641 39.59 -18.63 18.81
N GLN A 642 38.42 -19.04 18.32
CA GLN A 642 38.31 -19.89 17.12
C GLN A 642 38.06 -19.14 15.82
N LEU A 643 37.94 -17.81 15.87
CA LEU A 643 37.94 -16.97 14.68
C LEU A 643 39.37 -16.55 14.35
N LYS A 644 40.13 -17.46 13.74
CA LYS A 644 41.24 -17.03 12.87
C LYS A 644 40.65 -15.96 11.94
N LYS A 645 41.29 -14.78 11.89
CA LYS A 645 41.00 -13.71 10.94
C LYS A 645 40.70 -14.34 9.59
N LYS A 646 39.41 -14.61 9.29
CA LYS A 646 38.98 -14.64 7.90
C LYS A 646 39.14 -13.19 7.46
N LYS A 647 40.18 -12.93 6.67
CA LYS A 647 40.21 -11.71 5.84
C LYS A 647 38.80 -11.63 5.25
N VAL A 648 38.07 -10.57 5.59
CA VAL A 648 36.83 -10.28 4.90
C VAL A 648 37.26 -10.15 3.46
N SER A 649 36.92 -11.13 2.63
CA SER A 649 37.22 -11.04 1.21
C SER A 649 36.35 -9.92 0.68
N LEU A 650 36.94 -8.74 0.50
CA LEU A 650 36.30 -7.63 -0.16
C LEU A 650 35.68 -8.11 -1.46
N ASN A 651 34.45 -7.73 -1.68
CA ASN A 651 33.78 -8.00 -2.92
C ASN A 651 34.68 -7.56 -4.10
N LYS A 652 34.77 -8.39 -5.13
CA LYS A 652 35.59 -8.15 -6.33
C LYS A 652 35.38 -6.73 -6.88
N ASN A 653 34.15 -6.27 -6.91
CA ASN A 653 33.78 -4.97 -7.47
C ASN A 653 34.26 -3.77 -6.60
N VAL A 654 34.29 -3.91 -5.26
CA VAL A 654 34.87 -2.90 -4.38
C VAL A 654 36.38 -2.82 -4.56
N LYS A 655 37.05 -3.97 -4.76
CA LYS A 655 38.47 -4.00 -5.09
C LYS A 655 38.76 -3.31 -6.41
N THR A 656 37.94 -3.53 -7.41
CA THR A 656 38.06 -2.85 -8.73
C THR A 656 38.00 -1.33 -8.58
N LEU A 657 37.07 -0.79 -7.81
CA LEU A 657 36.96 0.65 -7.57
C LEU A 657 38.19 1.23 -6.85
N ILE A 658 38.72 0.53 -5.85
CA ILE A 658 39.92 0.93 -5.14
C ILE A 658 41.14 0.90 -6.06
N ASN A 659 41.26 -0.13 -6.91
CA ASN A 659 42.35 -0.26 -7.87
C ASN A 659 42.31 0.86 -8.95
N ILE A 660 41.12 1.22 -9.44
CA ILE A 660 40.97 2.33 -10.38
C ILE A 660 41.50 3.64 -9.75
N ILE A 661 41.18 3.90 -8.48
CA ILE A 661 41.66 5.10 -7.80
C ILE A 661 43.20 5.06 -7.60
N LYS A 662 43.76 3.90 -7.31
CA LYS A 662 45.18 3.73 -7.21
C LYS A 662 45.92 3.95 -8.53
N LEU A 663 45.37 3.46 -9.64
CA LEU A 663 45.99 3.53 -10.95
C LEU A 663 45.83 4.91 -11.64
N TYR A 664 44.65 5.52 -11.50
CA TYR A 664 44.28 6.73 -12.25
C TYR A 664 44.04 7.96 -11.39
N GLY A 665 44.12 7.85 -10.06
CA GLY A 665 44.01 8.97 -9.12
C GLY A 665 45.35 9.68 -8.91
N ILE A 666 45.29 10.96 -8.59
CA ILE A 666 46.45 11.76 -8.18
C ILE A 666 46.44 11.81 -6.64
N GLU A 667 47.51 11.35 -6.00
CA GLU A 667 47.60 11.27 -4.53
C GLU A 667 46.41 10.54 -3.87
N GLY A 668 45.91 9.48 -4.51
CA GLY A 668 44.76 8.71 -4.02
C GLY A 668 43.41 9.42 -4.15
N THR A 669 43.34 10.44 -5.00
CA THR A 669 42.11 11.21 -5.25
C THR A 669 41.77 11.20 -6.74
N ILE A 670 40.52 10.99 -7.09
CA ILE A 670 40.03 10.97 -8.46
C ILE A 670 38.70 11.76 -8.58
N ASN A 671 38.45 12.36 -9.73
CA ASN A 671 37.14 12.95 -10.02
C ASN A 671 36.06 11.87 -10.11
N PHE A 672 34.91 12.10 -9.50
CA PHE A 672 33.83 11.13 -9.38
C PHE A 672 33.29 10.64 -10.73
N ILE A 673 33.13 11.55 -11.71
CA ILE A 673 32.68 11.20 -13.07
C ILE A 673 33.74 10.35 -13.77
N LYS A 674 35.03 10.71 -13.59
CA LYS A 674 36.15 9.94 -14.16
C LYS A 674 36.22 8.53 -13.56
N LEU A 675 36.01 8.40 -12.24
CA LEU A 675 35.93 7.09 -11.57
C LEU A 675 34.77 6.25 -12.11
N GLN A 676 33.60 6.86 -12.33
CA GLN A 676 32.44 6.19 -12.85
C GLN A 676 32.67 5.69 -14.29
N ASN A 677 33.24 6.51 -15.16
CA ASN A 677 33.54 6.12 -16.53
C ASN A 677 34.55 4.97 -16.61
N LEU A 678 35.64 5.05 -15.84
CA LEU A 678 36.64 3.98 -15.79
C LEU A 678 36.09 2.70 -15.17
N ALA A 679 35.21 2.79 -14.17
CA ALA A 679 34.54 1.64 -13.61
C ALA A 679 33.56 0.99 -14.62
N GLY A 680 32.95 1.78 -15.51
CA GLY A 680 32.12 1.29 -16.61
C GLY A 680 32.88 0.50 -17.65
N GLU A 681 34.17 0.78 -17.86
CA GLU A 681 35.07 0.00 -18.71
C GLU A 681 35.40 -1.37 -18.10
N GLU A 682 35.34 -1.49 -16.76
CA GLU A 682 35.56 -2.72 -15.99
C GLU A 682 34.24 -3.45 -15.63
N ASP A 683 33.21 -3.34 -16.46
CA ASP A 683 31.87 -3.96 -16.27
C ASP A 683 31.07 -3.50 -15.04
N LEU A 684 31.52 -2.43 -14.36
CA LEU A 684 30.79 -1.80 -13.26
C LEU A 684 29.99 -0.59 -13.78
N LYS A 685 28.96 -0.85 -14.62
CA LYS A 685 28.11 0.20 -15.16
C LYS A 685 26.99 0.56 -14.19
N ASP A 686 26.69 1.84 -14.14
CA ASP A 686 25.51 2.49 -13.55
C ASP A 686 25.14 2.00 -12.12
N ASP A 687 24.06 1.26 -11.95
CA ASP A 687 23.61 0.83 -10.61
C ASP A 687 24.64 -0.02 -9.87
N LYS A 688 25.36 -0.91 -10.56
CA LYS A 688 26.42 -1.69 -9.94
C LYS A 688 27.56 -0.81 -9.44
N PHE A 689 27.90 0.25 -10.18
CA PHE A 689 28.92 1.22 -9.73
C PHE A 689 28.49 1.86 -8.42
N TYR A 690 27.27 2.39 -8.35
CA TYR A 690 26.81 3.11 -7.16
C TYR A 690 26.66 2.21 -5.94
N ILE A 691 26.13 1.02 -6.11
CA ILE A 691 26.03 0.03 -5.02
C ILE A 691 27.41 -0.23 -4.42
N HIS A 692 28.38 -0.54 -5.26
CA HIS A 692 29.73 -0.89 -4.79
C HIS A 692 30.54 0.32 -4.36
N PHE A 693 30.30 1.49 -4.96
CA PHE A 693 30.91 2.75 -4.54
C PHE A 693 30.41 3.16 -3.14
N ASN A 694 29.11 3.14 -2.91
CA ASN A 694 28.55 3.43 -1.60
C ASN A 694 28.98 2.41 -0.56
N HIS A 695 29.05 1.14 -0.93
CA HIS A 695 29.59 0.09 -0.06
C HIS A 695 31.05 0.33 0.31
N ALA A 696 31.89 0.73 -0.63
CA ALA A 696 33.28 1.08 -0.38
C ALA A 696 33.44 2.33 0.52
N CYS A 697 32.57 3.32 0.34
CA CYS A 697 32.51 4.49 1.22
C CYS A 697 32.07 4.09 2.65
N HIS A 698 31.09 3.22 2.74
CA HIS A 698 30.56 2.74 4.01
C HIS A 698 31.59 1.90 4.79
N LEU A 699 32.34 1.08 4.10
CA LEU A 699 33.44 0.30 4.68
C LEU A 699 34.65 1.17 5.08
N GLY A 700 34.61 2.49 4.77
CA GLY A 700 35.67 3.44 5.10
C GLY A 700 36.87 3.39 4.17
N TYR A 701 36.77 2.71 3.02
CA TYR A 701 37.83 2.69 2.02
C TYR A 701 37.85 3.95 1.14
N LEU A 702 36.69 4.48 0.84
CA LEU A 702 36.50 5.68 0.01
C LEU A 702 35.76 6.78 0.77
N ARG A 703 36.07 8.03 0.43
CA ARG A 703 35.36 9.21 0.89
C ARG A 703 35.06 10.11 -0.31
N LYS A 704 33.81 10.53 -0.46
CA LYS A 704 33.40 11.49 -1.47
C LYS A 704 33.32 12.88 -0.86
N GLU A 705 34.03 13.85 -1.44
CA GLU A 705 34.02 15.26 -1.07
C GLU A 705 33.67 16.07 -2.34
N SER A 706 32.44 16.54 -2.44
CA SER A 706 31.90 17.20 -3.65
C SER A 706 32.03 16.29 -4.90
N ASN A 707 32.82 16.72 -5.89
CA ASN A 707 33.10 15.95 -7.13
C ASN A 707 34.38 15.12 -7.08
N LEU A 708 35.01 15.01 -5.92
CA LEU A 708 36.24 14.26 -5.73
C LEU A 708 35.98 13.03 -4.85
N VAL A 709 36.67 11.94 -5.16
CA VAL A 709 36.67 10.70 -4.37
C VAL A 709 38.08 10.44 -3.90
N LYS A 710 38.22 10.28 -2.58
CA LYS A 710 39.51 10.03 -1.95
C LYS A 710 39.58 8.62 -1.38
N LEU A 711 40.69 7.93 -1.60
CA LEU A 711 41.02 6.68 -0.95
C LEU A 711 41.42 6.96 0.51
N VAL A 712 40.70 6.38 1.46
CA VAL A 712 40.88 6.63 2.92
C VAL A 712 41.71 5.50 3.56
N SER A 713 41.50 4.26 3.12
CA SER A 713 42.26 3.10 3.59
C SER A 713 42.40 2.07 2.48
N ASP A 714 43.49 1.30 2.55
CA ASP A 714 43.74 0.20 1.62
C ASP A 714 43.28 -1.14 2.19
N TYR A 715 43.11 -2.14 1.34
CA TYR A 715 42.63 -3.48 1.73
C TYR A 715 43.79 -4.53 1.86
N GLU A 716 44.95 -4.14 2.23
CA GLU A 716 46.02 -5.10 2.49
C GLU A 716 45.70 -6.18 3.51
#